data_575fd9b48f89ed174f7e3a191f1864bc
#
_entry.id   575fd9b48f89ed174f7e3a191f1864bc
#
_cell.length_a   1.000
_cell.length_b   1.000
_cell.length_c   1.000
_cell.angle_alpha   90.00
_cell.angle_beta   90.00
_cell.angle_gamma   90.00
#
_symmetry.space_group_name_H-M   'P 1'
#
loop_
_entity.id
_entity.type
_entity.pdbx_description
1 polymer ?
#
loop_
_entity_poly.entity_id
_entity_poly.type
_entity_poly.pdbx_seq_one_letter_code
_entity_poly.pdbx_strand_id
1 'polypeptide(L)'
;MTGHRRTRLSRHNSKDVPRFAPNFTVYVLPPDVVCLYSEDRKFFLHGELYCALASAIGKGGRSFRDLVRELKRDFPSDKINEALKRLVDRRYVVRTSHSSNGAVAGYWASLGLPPGIAEKNLQKCRVRIESIDAPGARELGAALKGLGVRVVERSPDLTITLVNDYLERQLAERNRRHLSDGSAWLLVQSPGIFPLVGPVFRPGKSACWMCLADRMKRNRQVKALLDRGDTRAVAVSPLARRTLGQSGIQLAAIEIAKAIATGFGTDLGDHIVSLDLLGATIVKHYVAKRPQCTACGRKILRDPNRAPVPLELAAGAKSVMTSGGYRTVSSRATVARFRKHVSPLTGVVSRLERIEADLPLNTNYYASHNFSAPAETVNELRAGLSGGSFGKGSTAEQGEASALMEAIERYSGIFDGDEIKTTRRFTEFPSGEAIAPNKVLLFSDAQYRRGVAPRPGTDDSQTPAPFDPSAEIEWSPVWSLRDKRFRYLPTTLLYFFYRGRAAHLADSNGCAAGNTPEEAIVQGFLELVERDAYAIWWYNRLQRRGLDLGQFDDSYIRDLQIQLDETGRRVWVLDVTTDLGIPSFVAIAHWMDEGRENIEFGSGAHFDTRIALLRALTELNQFLSIGLMGGRKSDKSSLDGVNPFRLQDHSFLTPGNNPAVQPGFGSKFGRLDTREQVATCVRLAEEQGLDFLVLDQTRPDIGVPVVRVIVPGMRHFYRRFAPGRLYDVPVNLGWRDRPLLETELNPFHPHT
;
A
#
# COMPACT_ATOMS: atom_id res chain seq x y z
N MET A 1 -13.84 -9.94 9.81
CA MET A 1 -14.88 -10.87 10.33
C MET A 1 -14.66 -12.24 9.72
N THR A 2 -13.87 -13.07 10.36
CA THR A 2 -13.58 -14.43 9.91
C THR A 2 -14.71 -15.36 10.36
N GLY A 3 -15.44 -15.91 9.39
CA GLY A 3 -16.51 -16.84 9.62
C GLY A 3 -16.02 -18.13 10.29
N HIS A 4 -16.22 -18.22 11.57
CA HIS A 4 -16.02 -19.49 12.29
C HIS A 4 -17.07 -20.51 11.83
N ARG A 5 -16.63 -21.53 11.10
CA ARG A 5 -17.44 -22.74 10.85
C ARG A 5 -17.94 -23.26 12.19
N ARG A 6 -19.27 -23.13 12.41
CA ARG A 6 -19.97 -23.81 13.51
C ARG A 6 -19.81 -25.31 13.31
N THR A 7 -18.91 -25.91 14.06
CA THR A 7 -18.85 -27.37 14.22
C THR A 7 -20.14 -27.83 14.92
N ARG A 8 -20.95 -28.59 14.22
CA ARG A 8 -22.14 -29.26 14.80
C ARG A 8 -21.71 -30.05 16.03
N LEU A 9 -22.31 -29.77 17.17
CA LEU A 9 -22.17 -30.54 18.39
C LEU A 9 -22.56 -32.01 18.12
N SER A 10 -21.57 -32.89 18.07
CA SER A 10 -21.78 -34.34 18.12
C SER A 10 -22.41 -34.70 19.47
N ARG A 11 -23.37 -35.64 19.44
CA ARG A 11 -24.08 -36.19 20.61
C ARG A 11 -23.14 -36.39 21.79
N HIS A 12 -23.58 -35.94 22.98
CA HIS A 12 -22.82 -36.07 24.23
C HIS A 12 -22.43 -37.54 24.46
N ASN A 13 -21.11 -37.79 24.42
CA ASN A 13 -20.62 -39.08 24.91
C ASN A 13 -20.74 -39.06 26.43
N SER A 14 -21.62 -39.83 27.00
CA SER A 14 -22.07 -39.80 28.39
C SER A 14 -20.97 -40.13 29.42
N LYS A 15 -19.77 -40.52 28.96
CA LYS A 15 -18.63 -40.94 29.79
C LYS A 15 -17.55 -39.85 29.93
N ASP A 16 -17.65 -38.70 29.21
CA ASP A 16 -16.66 -37.61 29.34
C ASP A 16 -16.74 -36.94 30.72
N VAL A 17 -15.60 -36.75 31.33
CA VAL A 17 -15.42 -36.06 32.64
C VAL A 17 -15.05 -34.58 32.36
N PRO A 18 -15.85 -33.62 32.86
CA PRO A 18 -15.50 -32.20 32.77
C PRO A 18 -14.33 -31.85 33.69
N ARG A 19 -13.42 -30.97 33.22
CA ARG A 19 -12.35 -30.37 33.99
C ARG A 19 -12.25 -28.89 33.64
N PHE A 20 -11.83 -28.06 34.58
CA PHE A 20 -11.50 -26.68 34.28
C PHE A 20 -10.37 -26.62 33.26
N ALA A 21 -10.40 -25.62 32.38
CA ALA A 21 -9.31 -25.39 31.46
C ALA A 21 -8.02 -25.07 32.25
N PRO A 22 -6.89 -25.68 31.86
CA PRO A 22 -5.68 -25.69 32.69
C PRO A 22 -4.98 -24.32 32.82
N ASN A 23 -5.45 -23.29 32.12
CA ASN A 23 -4.98 -21.92 32.26
C ASN A 23 -5.71 -21.16 33.41
N PHE A 24 -6.75 -21.74 34.06
CA PHE A 24 -7.47 -21.07 35.13
C PHE A 24 -7.15 -21.70 36.50
N THR A 25 -6.83 -20.85 37.45
CA THR A 25 -7.03 -21.12 38.85
C THR A 25 -8.47 -20.75 39.21
N VAL A 26 -9.18 -21.66 39.87
CA VAL A 26 -10.60 -21.50 40.15
C VAL A 26 -10.83 -21.29 41.63
N TYR A 27 -11.45 -20.17 41.99
CA TYR A 27 -11.83 -19.84 43.34
C TYR A 27 -13.34 -19.86 43.46
N VAL A 28 -13.86 -20.51 44.50
CA VAL A 28 -15.27 -20.46 44.89
C VAL A 28 -15.40 -19.50 46.07
N LEU A 29 -16.13 -18.44 45.86
CA LEU A 29 -16.38 -17.38 46.85
C LEU A 29 -17.86 -17.48 47.23
N PRO A 30 -18.19 -18.19 48.36
CA PRO A 30 -19.57 -18.33 48.83
C PRO A 30 -20.20 -16.98 49.15
N PRO A 31 -21.53 -16.84 48.98
CA PRO A 31 -22.42 -17.95 48.63
C PRO A 31 -22.59 -18.22 47.13
N ASP A 32 -22.28 -17.25 46.26
CA ASP A 32 -22.82 -17.28 44.91
C ASP A 32 -21.78 -16.86 43.81
N VAL A 33 -20.50 -16.73 44.11
CA VAL A 33 -19.50 -16.27 43.12
C VAL A 33 -18.42 -17.33 42.86
N VAL A 34 -18.10 -17.57 41.59
CA VAL A 34 -16.93 -18.33 41.15
C VAL A 34 -16.01 -17.40 40.36
N CYS A 35 -14.74 -17.31 40.77
CA CYS A 35 -13.71 -16.57 40.07
C CYS A 35 -12.83 -17.55 39.26
N LEU A 36 -12.77 -17.38 37.95
CA LEU A 36 -11.81 -18.03 37.06
C LEU A 36 -10.67 -17.05 36.80
N TYR A 37 -9.48 -17.32 37.32
CA TYR A 37 -8.34 -16.42 37.25
C TYR A 37 -7.20 -17.02 36.43
N SER A 38 -6.68 -16.28 35.46
CA SER A 38 -5.46 -16.59 34.75
C SER A 38 -4.57 -15.33 34.62
N GLU A 39 -3.35 -15.46 34.11
CA GLU A 39 -2.42 -14.32 33.92
C GLU A 39 -3.00 -13.23 33.00
N ASP A 40 -3.79 -13.61 31.99
CA ASP A 40 -4.30 -12.73 30.95
C ASP A 40 -5.79 -12.31 31.13
N ARG A 41 -6.57 -13.05 31.94
CA ARG A 41 -8.01 -12.80 32.08
C ARG A 41 -8.60 -13.24 33.42
N LYS A 42 -9.73 -12.57 33.77
CA LYS A 42 -10.50 -12.82 34.98
C LYS A 42 -11.98 -12.91 34.58
N PHE A 43 -12.67 -13.93 35.07
CA PHE A 43 -14.10 -14.09 34.87
C PHE A 43 -14.79 -14.35 36.21
N PHE A 44 -15.92 -13.71 36.44
CA PHE A 44 -16.78 -13.95 37.59
C PHE A 44 -18.09 -14.55 37.10
N LEU A 45 -18.44 -15.71 37.66
CA LEU A 45 -19.70 -16.39 37.40
C LEU A 45 -20.54 -16.23 38.65
N HIS A 46 -21.74 -15.69 38.53
CA HIS A 46 -22.65 -15.43 39.62
C HIS A 46 -23.77 -16.47 39.69
N GLY A 47 -24.06 -16.94 40.87
CA GLY A 47 -25.16 -17.84 41.21
C GLY A 47 -24.68 -19.13 41.90
N GLU A 48 -25.46 -19.57 42.89
CA GLU A 48 -25.18 -20.77 43.71
C GLU A 48 -24.96 -22.02 42.87
N LEU A 49 -25.68 -22.16 41.76
CA LEU A 49 -25.46 -23.27 40.80
C LEU A 49 -24.04 -23.31 40.26
N TYR A 50 -23.41 -22.15 39.95
CA TYR A 50 -22.04 -22.14 39.48
C TYR A 50 -21.04 -22.51 40.58
N CYS A 51 -21.33 -22.12 41.85
CA CYS A 51 -20.51 -22.52 43.01
C CYS A 51 -20.59 -24.03 43.22
N ALA A 52 -21.80 -24.60 43.15
CA ALA A 52 -21.99 -26.06 43.27
C ALA A 52 -21.30 -26.83 42.12
N LEU A 53 -21.44 -26.35 40.87
CA LEU A 53 -20.77 -26.92 39.71
C LEU A 53 -19.25 -26.81 39.84
N ALA A 54 -18.73 -25.67 40.25
CA ALA A 54 -17.29 -25.47 40.41
C ALA A 54 -16.70 -26.41 41.45
N SER A 55 -17.36 -26.53 42.59
CA SER A 55 -16.94 -27.45 43.65
C SER A 55 -17.01 -28.93 43.22
N ALA A 56 -18.05 -29.30 42.48
CA ALA A 56 -18.21 -30.69 42.00
C ALA A 56 -17.20 -31.02 40.88
N ILE A 57 -16.94 -30.13 39.93
CA ILE A 57 -15.94 -30.29 38.88
C ILE A 57 -14.53 -30.34 39.47
N GLY A 58 -14.24 -29.48 40.49
CA GLY A 58 -12.96 -29.42 41.16
C GLY A 58 -12.57 -30.71 41.90
N LYS A 59 -13.54 -31.45 42.43
CA LYS A 59 -13.35 -32.79 43.01
C LYS A 59 -12.93 -33.84 41.98
N GLY A 60 -13.23 -33.62 40.70
CA GLY A 60 -12.89 -34.55 39.62
C GLY A 60 -13.65 -35.88 39.59
N GLY A 61 -13.36 -36.72 38.58
CA GLY A 61 -13.83 -38.10 38.52
C GLY A 61 -15.30 -38.29 38.12
N ARG A 62 -16.10 -37.25 37.98
CA ARG A 62 -17.54 -37.33 37.65
C ARG A 62 -17.79 -36.98 36.20
N SER A 63 -18.59 -37.81 35.53
CA SER A 63 -19.08 -37.50 34.20
C SER A 63 -20.10 -36.36 34.21
N PHE A 64 -20.33 -35.76 33.03
CA PHE A 64 -21.40 -34.73 32.88
C PHE A 64 -22.75 -35.26 33.38
N ARG A 65 -23.04 -36.53 33.17
CA ARG A 65 -24.29 -37.17 33.62
C ARG A 65 -24.33 -37.29 35.14
N ASP A 66 -23.19 -37.63 35.78
CA ASP A 66 -23.10 -37.76 37.21
C ASP A 66 -23.26 -36.45 37.92
N LEU A 67 -22.66 -35.37 37.37
CA LEU A 67 -22.87 -34.01 37.89
C LEU A 67 -24.34 -33.60 37.83
N VAL A 68 -25.03 -33.85 36.73
CA VAL A 68 -26.47 -33.55 36.65
C VAL A 68 -27.24 -34.38 37.67
N ARG A 69 -26.91 -35.67 37.87
CA ARG A 69 -27.58 -36.58 38.81
C ARG A 69 -27.37 -36.11 40.27
N GLU A 70 -26.18 -35.66 40.60
CA GLU A 70 -25.83 -35.16 41.94
C GLU A 70 -26.58 -33.86 42.27
N LEU A 71 -26.47 -32.88 41.37
CA LEU A 71 -26.96 -31.53 41.58
C LEU A 71 -28.45 -31.33 41.36
N LYS A 72 -29.14 -32.31 40.73
CA LYS A 72 -30.59 -32.27 40.50
C LYS A 72 -31.44 -32.27 41.80
N ARG A 73 -30.78 -32.54 42.95
CA ARG A 73 -31.43 -32.48 44.26
C ARG A 73 -31.69 -31.00 44.67
N ASP A 74 -30.79 -30.13 44.26
CA ASP A 74 -30.80 -28.69 44.69
C ASP A 74 -31.19 -27.75 43.57
N PHE A 75 -31.01 -28.18 42.29
CA PHE A 75 -31.24 -27.34 41.11
C PHE A 75 -32.01 -28.07 39.98
N PRO A 76 -32.83 -27.38 39.19
CA PRO A 76 -33.50 -27.95 38.01
C PRO A 76 -32.50 -28.49 36.95
N SER A 77 -32.78 -29.69 36.42
CA SER A 77 -31.87 -30.36 35.50
C SER A 77 -31.61 -29.63 34.19
N ASP A 78 -32.57 -28.84 33.70
CA ASP A 78 -32.45 -27.99 32.51
C ASP A 78 -31.48 -26.86 32.78
N LYS A 79 -31.53 -26.20 33.93
CA LYS A 79 -30.57 -25.13 34.33
C LYS A 79 -29.16 -25.66 34.50
N ILE A 80 -28.99 -26.88 35.10
CA ILE A 80 -27.68 -27.54 35.21
C ILE A 80 -27.12 -27.80 33.84
N ASN A 81 -27.87 -28.37 32.91
CA ASN A 81 -27.40 -28.62 31.56
C ASN A 81 -27.07 -27.36 30.78
N GLU A 82 -27.86 -26.32 30.93
CA GLU A 82 -27.58 -25.03 30.31
C GLU A 82 -26.29 -24.39 30.86
N ALA A 83 -26.09 -24.40 32.17
CA ALA A 83 -24.88 -23.89 32.81
C ALA A 83 -23.63 -24.68 32.36
N LEU A 84 -23.69 -26.00 32.36
CA LEU A 84 -22.61 -26.87 31.87
C LEU A 84 -22.29 -26.59 30.40
N LYS A 85 -23.34 -26.44 29.57
CA LYS A 85 -23.16 -26.08 28.17
C LYS A 85 -22.46 -24.73 28.02
N ARG A 86 -22.89 -23.70 28.76
CA ARG A 86 -22.25 -22.38 28.75
C ARG A 86 -20.78 -22.43 29.16
N LEU A 87 -20.44 -23.21 30.20
CA LEU A 87 -19.05 -23.39 30.65
C LEU A 87 -18.17 -24.04 29.57
N VAL A 88 -18.71 -25.03 28.84
CA VAL A 88 -18.01 -25.70 27.74
C VAL A 88 -17.90 -24.78 26.51
N ASP A 89 -19.00 -24.12 26.10
CA ASP A 89 -19.02 -23.22 24.95
C ASP A 89 -18.05 -22.04 25.11
N ARG A 90 -17.93 -21.53 26.35
CA ARG A 90 -16.95 -20.48 26.72
C ARG A 90 -15.55 -21.01 26.99
N ARG A 91 -15.32 -22.34 26.87
CA ARG A 91 -14.05 -23.02 27.14
C ARG A 91 -13.51 -22.82 28.55
N TYR A 92 -14.37 -22.54 29.52
CA TYR A 92 -14.00 -22.53 30.94
C TYR A 92 -13.83 -23.95 31.48
N VAL A 93 -14.56 -24.88 30.90
CA VAL A 93 -14.51 -26.31 31.18
C VAL A 93 -14.20 -27.04 29.88
N VAL A 94 -13.28 -28.00 29.93
CA VAL A 94 -12.88 -28.89 28.83
C VAL A 94 -13.24 -30.34 29.15
N ARG A 95 -13.41 -31.17 28.13
CA ARG A 95 -13.63 -32.62 28.29
C ARG A 95 -12.31 -33.34 28.55
N THR A 96 -12.33 -34.45 29.29
CA THR A 96 -11.11 -35.20 29.63
C THR A 96 -10.37 -35.69 28.38
N SER A 97 -11.09 -36.06 27.32
CA SER A 97 -10.52 -36.47 26.04
C SER A 97 -9.72 -35.34 25.35
N HIS A 98 -9.88 -34.08 25.81
CA HIS A 98 -9.21 -32.90 25.30
C HIS A 98 -8.36 -32.21 26.36
N SER A 99 -8.15 -32.84 27.53
CA SER A 99 -7.44 -32.30 28.69
C SER A 99 -6.05 -32.92 28.77
N SER A 100 -5.07 -32.11 29.11
CA SER A 100 -3.70 -32.49 29.44
C SER A 100 -3.26 -31.79 30.73
N ASN A 101 -2.37 -32.36 31.45
CA ASN A 101 -1.97 -31.95 32.80
C ASN A 101 -0.51 -31.45 32.83
N GLY A 102 -0.12 -30.57 31.94
CA GLY A 102 1.21 -29.99 31.96
C GLY A 102 1.22 -28.47 31.95
N ALA A 103 2.31 -27.84 32.34
CA ALA A 103 2.47 -26.38 32.23
C ALA A 103 2.21 -25.88 30.78
N VAL A 104 2.62 -26.65 29.77
CA VAL A 104 2.38 -26.37 28.36
C VAL A 104 0.89 -26.46 28.02
N ALA A 105 0.11 -27.27 28.72
CA ALA A 105 -1.33 -27.35 28.52
C ALA A 105 -2.06 -26.03 28.86
N GLY A 106 -1.62 -25.34 29.92
CA GLY A 106 -2.10 -24.00 30.27
C GLY A 106 -1.84 -23.00 29.16
N TYR A 107 -0.67 -23.05 28.56
CA TYR A 107 -0.31 -22.20 27.42
C TYR A 107 -1.24 -22.40 26.20
N TRP A 108 -1.49 -23.65 25.82
CA TRP A 108 -2.43 -23.95 24.70
C TRP A 108 -3.87 -23.51 25.02
N ALA A 109 -4.29 -23.69 26.26
CA ALA A 109 -5.60 -23.23 26.71
C ALA A 109 -5.74 -21.70 26.64
N SER A 110 -4.70 -20.96 27.04
CA SER A 110 -4.66 -19.48 26.92
C SER A 110 -4.80 -19.00 25.48
N LEU A 111 -4.26 -19.74 24.51
CA LEU A 111 -4.46 -19.49 23.07
C LEU A 111 -5.85 -19.92 22.58
N GLY A 112 -6.71 -20.45 23.45
CA GLY A 112 -8.03 -20.94 23.08
C GLY A 112 -8.02 -22.29 22.37
N LEU A 113 -6.92 -23.05 22.45
CA LEU A 113 -6.81 -24.40 21.87
C LEU A 113 -7.10 -25.45 22.95
N PRO A 114 -7.90 -26.49 22.66
CA PRO A 114 -8.00 -27.64 23.55
C PRO A 114 -6.63 -28.32 23.67
N PRO A 115 -6.03 -28.42 24.87
CA PRO A 115 -4.66 -28.92 25.03
C PRO A 115 -4.40 -30.29 24.41
N GLY A 116 -5.33 -31.23 24.56
CA GLY A 116 -5.20 -32.56 23.96
C GLY A 116 -5.23 -32.57 22.42
N ILE A 117 -5.88 -31.57 21.79
CA ILE A 117 -5.83 -31.39 20.33
C ILE A 117 -4.48 -30.82 19.92
N ALA A 118 -4.00 -29.83 20.66
CA ALA A 118 -2.68 -29.24 20.43
C ALA A 118 -1.57 -30.29 20.51
N GLU A 119 -1.54 -31.08 21.58
CA GLU A 119 -0.57 -32.17 21.78
C GLU A 119 -0.65 -33.23 20.68
N LYS A 120 -1.87 -33.64 20.30
CA LYS A 120 -2.06 -34.59 19.20
C LYS A 120 -1.48 -34.06 17.90
N ASN A 121 -1.68 -32.77 17.60
CA ASN A 121 -1.13 -32.14 16.39
C ASN A 121 0.39 -32.06 16.42
N LEU A 122 0.98 -31.71 17.59
CA LEU A 122 2.43 -31.64 17.81
C LEU A 122 3.08 -33.01 17.62
N GLN A 123 2.49 -34.07 18.18
CA GLN A 123 3.00 -35.45 18.05
C GLN A 123 2.80 -36.04 16.65
N LYS A 124 1.74 -35.65 15.95
CA LYS A 124 1.46 -36.13 14.60
C LYS A 124 2.41 -35.52 13.56
N CYS A 125 2.77 -34.24 13.69
CA CYS A 125 3.63 -33.55 12.75
C CYS A 125 5.10 -33.93 12.98
N ARG A 126 5.71 -34.62 12.03
CA ARG A 126 7.13 -35.01 12.05
C ARG A 126 7.96 -33.86 11.50
N VAL A 127 8.85 -33.32 12.32
CA VAL A 127 9.68 -32.16 11.99
C VAL A 127 11.12 -32.56 11.80
N ARG A 128 11.73 -32.18 10.68
CA ARG A 128 13.18 -32.27 10.47
C ARG A 128 13.80 -30.90 10.53
N ILE A 129 14.98 -30.80 11.18
CA ILE A 129 15.76 -29.58 11.28
C ILE A 129 17.03 -29.74 10.44
N GLU A 130 17.31 -28.78 9.59
CA GLU A 130 18.53 -28.70 8.81
C GLU A 130 19.08 -27.28 8.85
N SER A 131 20.35 -27.10 8.47
CA SER A 131 21.05 -25.83 8.52
C SER A 131 21.81 -25.59 7.22
N ILE A 132 21.88 -24.32 6.79
CA ILE A 132 22.81 -23.82 5.79
C ILE A 132 23.79 -22.91 6.53
N ASP A 133 24.91 -23.47 6.94
CA ASP A 133 26.02 -22.78 7.63
C ASP A 133 25.62 -21.95 8.87
N ALA A 134 24.38 -22.12 9.34
CA ALA A 134 23.82 -21.41 10.50
C ALA A 134 23.86 -22.24 11.77
N PRO A 135 24.15 -21.66 12.94
CA PRO A 135 24.15 -22.36 14.22
C PRO A 135 22.76 -22.54 14.80
N GLY A 136 22.62 -23.40 15.81
CA GLY A 136 21.43 -23.47 16.65
C GLY A 136 20.48 -24.63 16.32
N ALA A 137 20.85 -25.53 15.41
CA ALA A 137 19.97 -26.66 15.03
C ALA A 137 19.72 -27.63 16.21
N ARG A 138 20.73 -27.89 17.04
CA ARG A 138 20.61 -28.76 18.26
C ARG A 138 19.71 -28.07 19.28
N GLU A 139 19.94 -26.80 19.53
CA GLU A 139 19.23 -25.98 20.52
C GLU A 139 17.76 -25.83 20.12
N LEU A 140 17.48 -25.56 18.84
CA LEU A 140 16.12 -25.54 18.33
C LEU A 140 15.41 -26.89 18.47
N GLY A 141 16.14 -27.98 18.17
CA GLY A 141 15.62 -29.34 18.35
C GLY A 141 15.26 -29.65 19.79
N ALA A 142 16.11 -29.25 20.74
CA ALA A 142 15.84 -29.40 22.16
C ALA A 142 14.63 -28.59 22.62
N ALA A 143 14.56 -27.31 22.23
CA ALA A 143 13.43 -26.41 22.54
C ALA A 143 12.11 -26.94 21.98
N LEU A 144 12.07 -27.40 20.72
CA LEU A 144 10.88 -27.97 20.10
C LEU A 144 10.43 -29.27 20.80
N LYS A 145 11.37 -30.18 21.17
CA LYS A 145 11.07 -31.37 21.93
C LYS A 145 10.48 -31.03 23.30
N GLY A 146 11.01 -30.01 23.97
CA GLY A 146 10.47 -29.51 25.25
C GLY A 146 9.02 -29.01 25.15
N LEU A 147 8.61 -28.53 23.97
CA LEU A 147 7.24 -28.11 23.66
C LEU A 147 6.35 -29.27 23.14
N GLY A 148 6.87 -30.51 23.09
CA GLY A 148 6.12 -31.69 22.66
C GLY A 148 6.12 -31.92 21.15
N VAL A 149 6.97 -31.24 20.37
CA VAL A 149 7.08 -31.44 18.91
C VAL A 149 7.90 -32.70 18.61
N ARG A 150 7.41 -33.52 17.68
CA ARG A 150 8.09 -34.74 17.23
C ARG A 150 9.19 -34.41 16.22
N VAL A 151 10.45 -34.41 16.67
CA VAL A 151 11.62 -34.19 15.80
C VAL A 151 12.14 -35.52 15.26
N VAL A 152 12.36 -35.62 13.92
CA VAL A 152 12.76 -36.82 13.20
C VAL A 152 13.84 -36.52 12.16
N GLU A 153 14.60 -37.56 11.78
CA GLU A 153 15.63 -37.45 10.72
C GLU A 153 15.09 -37.80 9.33
N ARG A 154 14.09 -38.71 9.24
CA ARG A 154 13.56 -39.22 7.97
C ARG A 154 12.07 -38.98 7.84
N SER A 155 11.62 -38.84 6.59
CA SER A 155 10.21 -38.68 6.23
C SER A 155 9.47 -37.58 7.01
N PRO A 156 9.95 -36.32 7.02
CA PRO A 156 9.32 -35.22 7.73
C PRO A 156 8.02 -34.79 7.01
N ASP A 157 7.09 -34.28 7.81
CA ASP A 157 5.92 -33.54 7.32
C ASP A 157 6.22 -32.03 7.17
N LEU A 158 7.22 -31.55 7.93
CA LEU A 158 7.71 -30.18 7.88
C LEU A 158 9.25 -30.17 7.99
N THR A 159 9.93 -29.46 7.09
CA THR A 159 11.37 -29.21 7.20
C THR A 159 11.62 -27.78 7.69
N ILE A 160 12.41 -27.61 8.75
CA ILE A 160 12.87 -26.31 9.24
C ILE A 160 14.31 -26.13 8.77
N THR A 161 14.58 -25.04 8.07
CA THR A 161 15.92 -24.72 7.57
C THR A 161 16.44 -23.46 8.28
N LEU A 162 17.51 -23.64 9.05
CA LEU A 162 18.24 -22.52 9.67
C LEU A 162 19.18 -21.90 8.64
N VAL A 163 19.21 -20.57 8.61
CA VAL A 163 20.02 -19.77 7.69
C VAL A 163 20.66 -18.58 8.40
N ASN A 164 21.74 -18.06 7.86
CA ASN A 164 22.30 -16.76 8.27
C ASN A 164 21.62 -15.59 7.56
N ASP A 165 21.09 -15.79 6.35
CA ASP A 165 20.33 -14.81 5.58
C ASP A 165 19.19 -15.50 4.80
N TYR A 166 18.02 -14.89 4.76
CA TYR A 166 16.87 -15.35 3.97
C TYR A 166 17.09 -15.29 2.45
N LEU A 167 18.17 -14.63 2.00
CA LEU A 167 18.55 -14.52 0.60
C LEU A 167 19.76 -15.41 0.23
N GLU A 168 20.10 -16.41 1.06
CA GLU A 168 21.14 -17.40 0.75
C GLU A 168 20.91 -18.05 -0.62
N ARG A 169 21.97 -18.14 -1.44
CA ARG A 169 21.88 -18.67 -2.83
C ARG A 169 21.34 -20.10 -2.87
N GLN A 170 21.71 -20.93 -1.91
CA GLN A 170 21.29 -22.34 -1.81
C GLN A 170 19.77 -22.48 -1.61
N LEU A 171 19.06 -21.45 -1.15
CA LEU A 171 17.62 -21.49 -0.94
C LEU A 171 16.81 -21.59 -2.25
N ALA A 172 17.35 -21.13 -3.36
CA ALA A 172 16.72 -21.26 -4.66
C ALA A 172 16.56 -22.75 -5.07
N GLU A 173 17.60 -23.56 -4.85
CA GLU A 173 17.57 -25.00 -5.10
C GLU A 173 16.63 -25.72 -4.16
N ARG A 174 16.68 -25.38 -2.86
CA ARG A 174 15.75 -25.96 -1.87
C ARG A 174 14.30 -25.63 -2.19
N ASN A 175 14.02 -24.40 -2.59
CA ASN A 175 12.67 -24.00 -3.01
C ASN A 175 12.17 -24.83 -4.21
N ARG A 176 13.03 -25.06 -5.23
CA ARG A 176 12.69 -25.92 -6.39
C ARG A 176 12.36 -27.34 -5.96
N ARG A 177 13.18 -27.92 -5.09
CA ARG A 177 12.99 -29.26 -4.55
C ARG A 177 11.66 -29.37 -3.80
N HIS A 178 11.39 -28.47 -2.82
CA HIS A 178 10.15 -28.48 -2.05
C HIS A 178 8.92 -28.25 -2.92
N LEU A 179 9.01 -27.42 -3.96
CA LEU A 179 7.92 -27.25 -4.94
C LEU A 179 7.66 -28.54 -5.74
N SER A 180 8.72 -29.28 -6.12
CA SER A 180 8.61 -30.55 -6.83
C SER A 180 8.02 -31.66 -5.96
N ASP A 181 8.51 -31.78 -4.71
CA ASP A 181 8.13 -32.84 -3.79
C ASP A 181 6.76 -32.57 -3.10
N GLY A 182 6.23 -31.34 -3.23
CA GLY A 182 5.02 -30.92 -2.53
C GLY A 182 5.19 -30.80 -1.01
N SER A 183 6.44 -30.83 -0.48
CA SER A 183 6.73 -30.87 0.95
C SER A 183 6.76 -29.47 1.58
N ALA A 184 6.17 -29.34 2.79
CA ALA A 184 6.16 -28.09 3.54
C ALA A 184 7.51 -27.82 4.19
N TRP A 185 7.91 -26.55 4.23
CA TRP A 185 9.13 -26.13 4.89
C TRP A 185 9.03 -24.70 5.41
N LEU A 186 9.94 -24.26 6.27
CA LEU A 186 10.03 -22.90 6.77
C LEU A 186 11.47 -22.50 7.04
N LEU A 187 11.72 -21.20 7.14
CA LEU A 187 13.04 -20.62 7.43
C LEU A 187 13.09 -20.11 8.86
N VAL A 188 14.30 -20.20 9.44
CA VAL A 188 14.66 -19.57 10.71
C VAL A 188 16.02 -18.90 10.55
N GLN A 189 16.09 -17.61 10.85
CA GLN A 189 17.33 -16.84 11.02
C GLN A 189 17.42 -16.47 12.50
N SER A 190 18.26 -17.18 13.26
CA SER A 190 18.38 -16.95 14.70
C SER A 190 19.44 -15.91 15.09
N PRO A 191 20.54 -15.70 14.31
CA PRO A 191 21.58 -14.74 14.68
C PRO A 191 21.15 -13.29 14.51
N GLY A 192 21.82 -12.39 15.23
CA GLY A 192 21.65 -10.94 15.13
C GLY A 192 20.62 -10.37 16.09
N ILE A 193 20.36 -9.08 15.94
CA ILE A 193 19.42 -8.31 16.78
C ILE A 193 17.98 -8.31 16.23
N PHE A 194 17.78 -8.88 15.05
CA PHE A 194 16.47 -9.04 14.40
C PHE A 194 16.29 -10.50 13.92
N PRO A 195 16.20 -11.48 14.84
CA PRO A 195 15.92 -12.86 14.45
C PRO A 195 14.56 -12.96 13.75
N LEU A 196 14.46 -13.87 12.76
CA LEU A 196 13.31 -14.08 11.92
C LEU A 196 12.86 -15.55 11.97
N VAL A 197 11.54 -15.76 11.95
CA VAL A 197 10.95 -17.10 11.82
C VAL A 197 9.78 -17.10 10.83
N GLY A 198 9.71 -18.12 9.98
CA GLY A 198 8.67 -18.26 8.95
C GLY A 198 8.98 -17.55 7.62
N PRO A 199 8.03 -17.49 6.70
CA PRO A 199 6.74 -18.13 6.77
C PRO A 199 6.85 -19.65 6.56
N VAL A 200 5.72 -20.36 6.76
CA VAL A 200 5.62 -21.75 6.34
C VAL A 200 5.29 -21.80 4.85
N PHE A 201 6.23 -22.26 4.05
CA PHE A 201 6.02 -22.47 2.63
C PHE A 201 5.30 -23.80 2.40
N ARG A 202 4.07 -23.73 1.88
CA ARG A 202 3.25 -24.90 1.52
C ARG A 202 2.99 -24.86 0.02
N PRO A 203 3.63 -25.74 -0.78
CA PRO A 203 3.47 -25.76 -2.23
C PRO A 203 1.99 -25.78 -2.65
N GLY A 204 1.64 -24.95 -3.64
CA GLY A 204 0.27 -24.76 -4.11
C GLY A 204 -0.62 -23.86 -3.21
N LYS A 205 -0.40 -23.82 -1.89
CA LYS A 205 -1.28 -23.14 -0.92
C LYS A 205 -0.80 -21.76 -0.49
N SER A 206 0.48 -21.59 -0.17
CA SER A 206 1.06 -20.31 0.27
C SER A 206 2.03 -19.72 -0.75
N ALA A 207 2.64 -18.56 -0.43
CA ALA A 207 3.81 -18.06 -1.14
C ALA A 207 4.93 -19.11 -1.13
N CYS A 208 5.80 -19.10 -2.15
CA CYS A 208 7.06 -19.83 -2.12
C CYS A 208 8.21 -18.89 -1.73
N TRP A 209 9.40 -19.44 -1.50
CA TRP A 209 10.57 -18.62 -1.16
C TRP A 209 10.90 -17.59 -2.26
N MET A 210 10.72 -17.90 -3.54
CA MET A 210 10.97 -16.94 -4.62
C MET A 210 10.03 -15.73 -4.55
N CYS A 211 8.76 -15.91 -4.11
CA CYS A 211 7.85 -14.78 -3.86
C CYS A 211 8.39 -13.85 -2.77
N LEU A 212 8.93 -14.44 -1.69
CA LEU A 212 9.54 -13.71 -0.59
C LEU A 212 10.85 -13.03 -1.02
N ALA A 213 11.75 -13.79 -1.66
CA ALA A 213 13.08 -13.31 -2.04
C ALA A 213 13.01 -12.08 -2.97
N ASP A 214 12.07 -12.05 -3.90
CA ASP A 214 11.85 -10.89 -4.77
C ASP A 214 11.54 -9.62 -3.95
N ARG A 215 10.63 -9.70 -2.99
CA ARG A 215 10.28 -8.59 -2.10
C ARG A 215 11.45 -8.15 -1.22
N MET A 216 12.11 -9.11 -0.58
CA MET A 216 13.24 -8.81 0.30
C MET A 216 14.43 -8.19 -0.45
N LYS A 217 14.72 -8.63 -1.67
CA LYS A 217 15.77 -8.02 -2.50
C LYS A 217 15.49 -6.55 -2.81
N ARG A 218 14.24 -6.22 -3.15
CA ARG A 218 13.82 -4.84 -3.44
C ARG A 218 13.91 -3.94 -2.20
N ASN A 219 13.70 -4.49 -1.01
CA ASN A 219 13.81 -3.76 0.26
C ASN A 219 15.26 -3.71 0.82
N ARG A 220 16.25 -4.34 0.15
CA ARG A 220 17.67 -4.37 0.57
C ARG A 220 18.58 -3.75 -0.48
N GLN A 221 18.24 -2.56 -0.98
CA GLN A 221 18.96 -1.90 -2.09
C GLN A 221 20.45 -1.66 -1.80
N VAL A 222 20.79 -1.24 -0.56
CA VAL A 222 22.18 -1.05 -0.14
C VAL A 222 22.97 -2.35 -0.29
N LYS A 223 22.42 -3.45 0.26
CA LYS A 223 23.07 -4.76 0.16
C LYS A 223 23.16 -5.25 -1.30
N ALA A 224 22.13 -4.99 -2.10
CA ALA A 224 22.13 -5.35 -3.51
C ALA A 224 23.24 -4.62 -4.30
N LEU A 225 23.53 -3.35 -3.98
CA LEU A 225 24.66 -2.61 -4.56
C LEU A 225 26.00 -3.19 -4.10
N LEU A 226 26.15 -3.46 -2.79
CA LEU A 226 27.39 -4.02 -2.24
C LEU A 226 27.71 -5.42 -2.78
N ASP A 227 26.69 -6.26 -2.99
CA ASP A 227 26.86 -7.63 -3.49
C ASP A 227 27.21 -7.70 -5.00
N ARG A 228 27.04 -6.62 -5.76
CA ARG A 228 27.38 -6.52 -7.18
C ARG A 228 28.82 -6.13 -7.46
N GLY A 229 29.40 -5.31 -6.59
CA GLY A 229 30.75 -4.83 -6.73
C GLY A 229 31.77 -5.79 -6.09
N ASP A 230 33.04 -5.63 -6.46
CA ASP A 230 34.18 -6.27 -5.80
C ASP A 230 34.47 -5.61 -4.42
N THR A 231 33.37 -5.33 -3.67
CA THR A 231 33.45 -4.61 -2.41
C THR A 231 33.85 -5.58 -1.29
N ARG A 232 35.02 -5.35 -0.72
CA ARG A 232 35.51 -6.07 0.45
C ARG A 232 35.21 -5.28 1.73
N ALA A 233 34.57 -5.94 2.70
CA ALA A 233 34.39 -5.33 4.03
C ALA A 233 35.77 -5.11 4.70
N VAL A 234 36.06 -3.86 5.07
CA VAL A 234 37.28 -3.49 5.81
C VAL A 234 37.16 -3.90 7.26
N ALA A 235 35.96 -3.84 7.84
CA ALA A 235 35.63 -4.29 9.19
C ALA A 235 34.27 -5.00 9.17
N VAL A 236 34.14 -6.07 9.95
CA VAL A 236 32.90 -6.84 10.08
C VAL A 236 32.32 -6.63 11.48
N SER A 237 31.05 -6.24 11.58
CA SER A 237 30.38 -6.06 12.86
C SER A 237 30.36 -7.37 13.67
N PRO A 238 30.71 -7.35 14.96
CA PRO A 238 30.55 -8.51 15.85
C PRO A 238 29.11 -9.04 15.90
N LEU A 239 28.09 -8.18 15.68
CA LEU A 239 26.69 -8.57 15.61
C LEU A 239 26.37 -9.50 14.42
N ALA A 240 27.20 -9.50 13.37
CA ALA A 240 27.11 -10.47 12.29
C ALA A 240 27.57 -11.87 12.70
N ARG A 241 28.24 -12.00 13.87
CA ARG A 241 28.80 -13.22 14.41
C ARG A 241 28.00 -13.74 15.60
N ARG A 242 26.80 -14.27 15.41
CA ARG A 242 26.13 -15.22 16.33
C ARG A 242 25.87 -14.77 17.80
N THR A 243 26.12 -13.54 18.19
CA THR A 243 25.75 -13.03 19.51
C THR A 243 24.21 -12.88 19.55
N LEU A 244 23.56 -13.31 20.60
CA LEU A 244 22.12 -13.24 20.86
C LEU A 244 21.23 -14.27 20.12
N GLY A 245 21.81 -15.31 19.49
CA GLY A 245 21.05 -16.32 18.75
C GLY A 245 20.04 -17.13 19.60
N GLN A 246 20.21 -17.22 20.91
CA GLN A 246 19.28 -17.97 21.78
C GLN A 246 17.88 -17.38 21.82
N SER A 247 17.74 -16.06 21.88
CA SER A 247 16.42 -15.40 21.86
C SER A 247 15.65 -15.74 20.57
N GLY A 248 16.35 -15.73 19.43
CA GLY A 248 15.77 -16.12 18.14
C GLY A 248 15.36 -17.60 18.10
N ILE A 249 16.14 -18.50 18.71
CA ILE A 249 15.81 -19.93 18.79
C ILE A 249 14.54 -20.16 19.63
N GLN A 250 14.42 -19.50 20.79
CA GLN A 250 13.25 -19.63 21.64
C GLN A 250 12.00 -19.06 20.98
N LEU A 251 12.10 -17.88 20.35
CA LEU A 251 11.01 -17.32 19.55
C LEU A 251 10.59 -18.32 18.45
N ALA A 252 11.55 -18.85 17.69
CA ALA A 252 11.27 -19.80 16.62
C ALA A 252 10.58 -21.05 17.16
N ALA A 253 11.05 -21.64 18.25
CA ALA A 253 10.45 -22.83 18.84
C ALA A 253 9.00 -22.61 19.24
N ILE A 254 8.68 -21.49 19.89
CA ILE A 254 7.33 -21.12 20.33
C ILE A 254 6.42 -20.90 19.11
N GLU A 255 6.84 -20.10 18.14
CA GLU A 255 6.02 -19.78 16.96
C GLU A 255 5.78 -21.01 16.07
N ILE A 256 6.79 -21.87 15.90
CA ILE A 256 6.65 -23.13 15.15
C ILE A 256 5.70 -24.09 15.86
N ALA A 257 5.85 -24.24 17.20
CA ALA A 257 4.94 -25.10 17.97
C ALA A 257 3.49 -24.59 17.90
N LYS A 258 3.27 -23.27 17.99
CA LYS A 258 1.93 -22.67 17.78
C LYS A 258 1.37 -23.00 16.37
N ALA A 259 2.19 -22.84 15.34
CA ALA A 259 1.77 -23.14 13.98
C ALA A 259 1.36 -24.61 13.81
N ILE A 260 2.14 -25.53 14.34
CA ILE A 260 1.82 -26.98 14.30
C ILE A 260 0.57 -27.29 15.12
N ALA A 261 0.49 -26.78 16.36
CA ALA A 261 -0.64 -27.03 17.26
C ALA A 261 -1.98 -26.57 16.67
N THR A 262 -1.98 -25.48 15.90
CA THR A 262 -3.16 -24.92 15.23
C THR A 262 -3.42 -25.50 13.84
N GLY A 263 -2.61 -26.46 13.36
CA GLY A 263 -2.69 -26.96 11.98
C GLY A 263 -2.32 -25.91 10.94
N PHE A 264 -1.35 -25.05 11.24
CA PHE A 264 -0.88 -23.93 10.42
C PHE A 264 -1.92 -22.83 10.18
N GLY A 265 -2.82 -22.65 11.14
CA GLY A 265 -3.80 -21.55 11.15
C GLY A 265 -3.33 -20.27 11.82
N THR A 266 -2.02 -20.14 12.11
CA THR A 266 -1.40 -18.94 12.69
C THR A 266 -0.76 -18.02 11.64
N ASP A 267 -0.24 -16.89 12.11
CA ASP A 267 0.49 -15.90 11.31
C ASP A 267 1.63 -16.52 10.47
N LEU A 268 2.34 -17.53 10.99
CA LEU A 268 3.40 -18.21 10.21
C LEU A 268 2.92 -18.85 8.88
N GLY A 269 1.61 -18.96 8.66
CA GLY A 269 1.05 -19.42 7.40
C GLY A 269 1.37 -18.50 6.21
N ASP A 270 1.47 -17.20 6.46
CA ASP A 270 1.70 -16.16 5.45
C ASP A 270 2.49 -14.93 5.97
N HIS A 271 3.09 -15.01 7.18
CA HIS A 271 3.94 -13.96 7.73
C HIS A 271 5.31 -14.49 8.16
N ILE A 272 6.31 -13.61 8.08
CA ILE A 272 7.52 -13.72 8.88
C ILE A 272 7.24 -13.04 10.22
N VAL A 273 7.66 -13.65 11.30
CA VAL A 273 7.70 -13.04 12.64
C VAL A 273 9.14 -12.63 12.93
N SER A 274 9.36 -11.37 13.26
CA SER A 274 10.66 -10.85 13.72
C SER A 274 10.59 -10.42 15.18
N LEU A 275 11.68 -10.60 15.89
CA LEU A 275 11.89 -10.03 17.21
C LEU A 275 12.88 -8.87 17.08
N ASP A 276 12.44 -7.67 17.43
CA ASP A 276 13.34 -6.52 17.59
C ASP A 276 13.92 -6.54 19.01
N LEU A 277 15.18 -6.90 19.14
CA LEU A 277 15.86 -6.94 20.44
C LEU A 277 16.25 -5.56 20.97
N LEU A 278 16.22 -4.51 20.14
CA LEU A 278 16.47 -3.13 20.58
C LEU A 278 15.21 -2.52 21.19
N GLY A 279 14.07 -2.69 20.53
CA GLY A 279 12.78 -2.15 20.97
C GLY A 279 11.95 -3.14 21.79
N ALA A 280 12.41 -4.38 22.01
CA ALA A 280 11.70 -5.48 22.69
C ALA A 280 10.30 -5.73 22.10
N THR A 281 10.17 -5.62 20.78
CA THR A 281 8.89 -5.78 20.07
C THR A 281 8.89 -6.95 19.10
N ILE A 282 7.71 -7.55 18.91
CA ILE A 282 7.49 -8.59 17.90
C ILE A 282 6.71 -7.98 16.75
N VAL A 283 7.26 -8.08 15.54
CA VAL A 283 6.66 -7.55 14.31
C VAL A 283 6.33 -8.69 13.36
N LYS A 284 5.17 -8.57 12.70
CA LYS A 284 4.70 -9.54 11.69
C LYS A 284 4.78 -8.91 10.31
N HIS A 285 5.43 -9.61 9.38
CA HIS A 285 5.65 -9.15 8.02
C HIS A 285 4.91 -10.05 7.05
N TYR A 286 3.86 -9.54 6.40
CA TYR A 286 3.05 -10.29 5.44
C TYR A 286 3.87 -10.70 4.21
N VAL A 287 3.73 -11.93 3.77
CA VAL A 287 4.38 -12.50 2.58
C VAL A 287 3.33 -12.79 1.51
N ALA A 288 3.22 -11.92 0.54
CA ALA A 288 2.27 -12.08 -0.55
C ALA A 288 2.66 -13.26 -1.47
N LYS A 289 1.69 -14.13 -1.79
CA LYS A 289 1.84 -15.08 -2.90
C LYS A 289 1.69 -14.31 -4.21
N ARG A 290 2.70 -14.39 -5.08
CA ARG A 290 2.73 -13.68 -6.36
C ARG A 290 2.20 -14.60 -7.47
N PRO A 291 1.03 -14.30 -8.07
CA PRO A 291 0.51 -15.10 -9.20
C PRO A 291 1.46 -15.13 -10.41
N GLN A 292 2.26 -14.09 -10.59
CA GLN A 292 3.29 -13.96 -11.63
C GLN A 292 4.68 -14.50 -11.22
N CYS A 293 4.81 -15.17 -10.06
CA CYS A 293 6.08 -15.69 -9.57
C CYS A 293 6.75 -16.65 -10.58
N THR A 294 8.07 -16.50 -10.79
CA THR A 294 8.85 -17.33 -11.72
C THR A 294 8.91 -18.80 -11.30
N ALA A 295 8.78 -19.11 -10.00
CA ALA A 295 8.88 -20.46 -9.48
C ALA A 295 7.51 -21.14 -9.25
N CYS A 296 6.52 -20.43 -8.67
CA CYS A 296 5.24 -21.04 -8.29
C CYS A 296 4.01 -20.39 -8.95
N GLY A 297 4.21 -19.37 -9.78
CA GLY A 297 3.14 -18.61 -10.43
C GLY A 297 2.60 -19.27 -11.71
N ARG A 298 1.61 -18.63 -12.31
CA ARG A 298 1.02 -19.05 -13.59
C ARG A 298 1.87 -18.52 -14.73
N LYS A 299 2.36 -19.40 -15.62
CA LYS A 299 3.23 -19.05 -16.76
C LYS A 299 2.59 -18.02 -17.68
N ILE A 300 1.28 -18.11 -17.91
CA ILE A 300 0.54 -17.19 -18.79
C ILE A 300 0.65 -15.73 -18.34
N LEU A 301 0.73 -15.45 -17.04
CA LEU A 301 0.86 -14.08 -16.53
C LEU A 301 2.23 -13.44 -16.79
N ARG A 302 3.21 -14.22 -17.27
CA ARG A 302 4.55 -13.77 -17.63
C ARG A 302 4.82 -13.83 -19.12
N ASP A 303 3.84 -14.27 -19.89
CA ASP A 303 3.96 -14.25 -21.36
C ASP A 303 3.69 -12.83 -21.85
N PRO A 304 4.69 -12.14 -22.41
CA PRO A 304 4.50 -10.78 -22.94
C PRO A 304 3.57 -10.74 -24.16
N ASN A 305 3.38 -11.88 -24.83
CA ASN A 305 2.52 -12.00 -26.01
C ASN A 305 1.11 -12.50 -25.69
N ARG A 306 0.77 -12.63 -24.38
CA ARG A 306 -0.61 -13.00 -24.01
C ARG A 306 -1.61 -11.98 -24.54
N ALA A 307 -2.79 -12.43 -24.89
CA ALA A 307 -3.86 -11.52 -25.37
C ALA A 307 -4.22 -10.51 -24.27
N PRO A 308 -4.29 -9.21 -24.60
CA PRO A 308 -4.77 -8.21 -23.67
C PRO A 308 -6.27 -8.42 -23.38
N VAL A 309 -6.70 -8.07 -22.17
CA VAL A 309 -8.09 -8.22 -21.72
C VAL A 309 -8.76 -6.86 -21.67
N PRO A 310 -9.94 -6.67 -22.29
CA PRO A 310 -10.72 -5.44 -22.18
C PRO A 310 -11.02 -5.10 -20.72
N LEU A 311 -11.00 -3.82 -20.40
CA LEU A 311 -11.38 -3.36 -19.06
C LEU A 311 -12.90 -3.29 -18.96
N GLU A 312 -13.48 -4.11 -18.09
CA GLU A 312 -14.91 -4.12 -17.79
C GLU A 312 -15.21 -3.19 -16.61
N LEU A 313 -16.21 -2.33 -16.76
CA LEU A 313 -16.65 -1.38 -15.75
C LEU A 313 -17.91 -1.87 -15.06
N ALA A 314 -17.92 -1.85 -13.74
CA ALA A 314 -19.04 -2.25 -12.90
C ALA A 314 -19.77 -1.04 -12.31
N ALA A 315 -21.08 -1.12 -12.16
CA ALA A 315 -21.84 -0.17 -11.37
C ALA A 315 -21.54 -0.39 -9.89
N GLY A 316 -21.23 0.66 -9.15
CA GLY A 316 -20.93 0.61 -7.73
C GLY A 316 -21.52 1.80 -6.97
N ALA A 317 -22.20 1.52 -5.85
CA ALA A 317 -22.69 2.57 -4.98
C ALA A 317 -21.54 3.20 -4.19
N LYS A 318 -21.53 4.52 -4.08
CA LYS A 318 -20.61 5.26 -3.22
C LYS A 318 -21.24 5.44 -1.84
N SER A 319 -20.44 5.21 -0.82
CA SER A 319 -20.91 5.28 0.58
C SER A 319 -20.30 6.42 1.38
N VAL A 320 -19.23 7.03 0.87
CA VAL A 320 -18.43 8.02 1.60
C VAL A 320 -18.06 9.19 0.70
N MET A 321 -18.14 10.39 1.23
CA MET A 321 -17.57 11.61 0.66
C MET A 321 -16.34 12.03 1.48
N THR A 322 -15.25 12.37 0.83
CA THR A 322 -14.00 12.83 1.45
C THR A 322 -13.53 14.11 0.77
N SER A 323 -12.49 14.78 1.29
CA SER A 323 -11.83 15.90 0.59
C SER A 323 -11.20 15.48 -0.74
N GLY A 324 -10.95 14.19 -0.95
CA GLY A 324 -10.44 13.64 -2.22
C GLY A 324 -11.53 13.20 -3.21
N GLY A 325 -12.81 13.29 -2.86
CA GLY A 325 -13.94 12.92 -3.72
C GLY A 325 -14.88 11.88 -3.11
N TYR A 326 -15.77 11.35 -3.95
CA TYR A 326 -16.71 10.31 -3.58
C TYR A 326 -16.05 8.93 -3.67
N ARG A 327 -16.26 8.08 -2.66
CA ARG A 327 -15.62 6.76 -2.53
C ARG A 327 -16.61 5.66 -2.19
N THR A 328 -16.32 4.44 -2.65
CA THR A 328 -17.08 3.22 -2.30
C THR A 328 -16.73 2.71 -0.90
N VAL A 329 -15.52 3.04 -0.41
CA VAL A 329 -14.97 2.55 0.87
C VAL A 329 -14.34 3.72 1.63
N SER A 330 -14.46 3.73 2.97
CA SER A 330 -13.84 4.76 3.81
C SER A 330 -12.31 4.65 3.83
N SER A 331 -11.62 5.77 4.07
CA SER A 331 -10.16 5.84 4.19
C SER A 331 -9.64 4.83 5.22
N ARG A 332 -10.26 4.77 6.40
CA ARG A 332 -9.94 3.82 7.47
C ARG A 332 -10.05 2.36 7.02
N ALA A 333 -11.11 2.00 6.29
CA ALA A 333 -11.28 0.64 5.78
C ALA A 333 -10.28 0.31 4.66
N THR A 334 -9.94 1.28 3.80
CA THR A 334 -8.89 1.17 2.79
C THR A 334 -7.54 0.88 3.44
N VAL A 335 -7.13 1.68 4.43
CA VAL A 335 -5.90 1.46 5.19
C VAL A 335 -5.90 0.08 5.86
N ALA A 336 -6.96 -0.28 6.57
CA ALA A 336 -7.06 -1.57 7.25
C ALA A 336 -6.90 -2.77 6.28
N ARG A 337 -7.41 -2.65 5.05
CA ARG A 337 -7.30 -3.69 4.02
C ARG A 337 -5.89 -3.84 3.47
N PHE A 338 -5.18 -2.74 3.23
CA PHE A 338 -3.94 -2.72 2.47
C PHE A 338 -2.68 -2.47 3.31
N ARG A 339 -2.82 -2.10 4.60
CA ARG A 339 -1.69 -1.89 5.53
C ARG A 339 -0.76 -3.10 5.67
N LYS A 340 -1.25 -4.32 5.40
CA LYS A 340 -0.44 -5.54 5.34
C LYS A 340 0.73 -5.47 4.34
N HIS A 341 0.65 -4.58 3.35
CA HIS A 341 1.70 -4.34 2.36
C HIS A 341 2.74 -3.31 2.82
N VAL A 342 2.62 -2.80 4.06
CA VAL A 342 3.61 -1.93 4.70
C VAL A 342 4.54 -2.78 5.56
N SER A 343 5.79 -2.91 5.14
CA SER A 343 6.81 -3.67 5.88
C SER A 343 8.21 -3.37 5.34
N PRO A 344 9.20 -3.08 6.18
CA PRO A 344 10.57 -2.87 5.74
C PRO A 344 11.24 -4.13 5.18
N LEU A 345 10.69 -5.33 5.42
CA LEU A 345 11.24 -6.59 4.94
C LEU A 345 10.54 -7.09 3.67
N THR A 346 9.22 -7.06 3.64
CA THR A 346 8.41 -7.76 2.62
C THR A 346 7.41 -6.86 1.91
N GLY A 347 7.25 -5.63 2.38
CA GLY A 347 6.27 -4.69 1.85
C GLY A 347 6.65 -4.10 0.49
N VAL A 348 5.66 -3.62 -0.24
CA VAL A 348 5.84 -2.70 -1.36
C VAL A 348 5.98 -1.27 -0.86
N VAL A 349 5.52 -1.02 0.35
CA VAL A 349 5.75 0.20 1.12
C VAL A 349 6.61 -0.19 2.32
N SER A 350 7.74 0.49 2.54
CA SER A 350 8.65 0.15 3.64
C SER A 350 8.23 0.79 4.97
N ARG A 351 7.73 2.03 4.91
CA ARG A 351 7.22 2.79 6.07
C ARG A 351 6.01 3.63 5.67
N LEU A 352 5.12 3.87 6.61
CA LEU A 352 3.96 4.75 6.47
C LEU A 352 3.81 5.52 7.78
N GLU A 353 4.15 6.79 7.76
CA GLU A 353 4.30 7.64 8.95
C GLU A 353 3.65 8.99 8.73
N ARG A 354 3.12 9.59 9.80
CA ARG A 354 2.66 10.97 9.76
C ARG A 354 3.87 11.88 9.64
N ILE A 355 3.77 12.93 8.84
CA ILE A 355 4.82 13.94 8.72
C ILE A 355 4.92 14.69 10.05
N GLU A 356 6.12 14.76 10.61
CA GLU A 356 6.40 15.61 11.76
C GLU A 356 6.61 17.05 11.27
N ALA A 357 5.59 17.89 11.40
CA ALA A 357 5.63 19.31 11.10
C ALA A 357 4.96 20.07 12.24
N ASP A 358 5.59 21.16 12.62
CA ASP A 358 5.05 22.08 13.64
C ASP A 358 3.98 23.00 13.01
N LEU A 359 2.89 22.37 12.60
CA LEU A 359 1.71 23.03 12.06
C LEU A 359 0.47 22.50 12.79
N PRO A 360 -0.42 23.38 13.28
CA PRO A 360 -1.64 22.97 14.00
C PRO A 360 -2.51 21.99 13.18
N LEU A 361 -2.66 22.27 11.88
CA LEU A 361 -3.46 21.44 10.96
C LEU A 361 -2.57 20.50 10.15
N ASN A 362 -1.83 19.62 10.83
CA ASN A 362 -1.02 18.62 10.17
C ASN A 362 -1.83 17.32 9.94
N THR A 363 -2.22 17.08 8.72
CA THR A 363 -2.94 15.85 8.29
C THR A 363 -2.14 15.01 7.29
N ASN A 364 -0.89 15.36 7.05
CA ASN A 364 -0.07 14.80 5.99
C ASN A 364 0.70 13.57 6.43
N TYR A 365 0.88 12.62 5.50
CA TYR A 365 1.62 11.38 5.70
C TYR A 365 2.69 11.20 4.63
N TYR A 366 3.73 10.48 5.00
CA TYR A 366 4.80 10.03 4.13
C TYR A 366 4.81 8.51 4.04
N ALA A 367 4.90 7.97 2.83
CA ALA A 367 5.08 6.56 2.56
C ALA A 367 6.41 6.34 1.84
N SER A 368 7.37 5.72 2.53
CA SER A 368 8.64 5.36 1.93
C SER A 368 8.50 4.08 1.12
N HIS A 369 9.08 4.05 -0.06
CA HIS A 369 9.08 2.87 -0.93
C HIS A 369 10.47 2.64 -1.53
N ASN A 370 10.85 1.37 -1.72
CA ASN A 370 12.14 0.94 -2.23
C ASN A 370 11.96 0.12 -3.51
N PHE A 371 11.31 0.66 -4.52
CA PHE A 371 11.02 -0.07 -5.73
C PHE A 371 11.68 0.48 -7.01
N SER A 372 12.60 1.40 -6.87
CA SER A 372 13.46 1.79 -7.99
C SER A 372 14.21 0.58 -8.55
N ALA A 373 14.62 0.65 -9.81
CA ALA A 373 15.55 -0.33 -10.35
C ALA A 373 16.77 -0.44 -9.43
N PRO A 374 17.35 -1.65 -9.28
CA PRO A 374 18.53 -1.78 -8.44
C PRO A 374 19.60 -0.77 -8.85
N ALA A 375 20.03 0.07 -7.91
CA ALA A 375 21.01 1.11 -8.15
C ALA A 375 22.34 0.53 -8.65
N GLU A 376 22.95 1.16 -9.64
CA GLU A 376 24.29 0.79 -10.16
C GLU A 376 25.37 1.66 -9.54
N THR A 377 24.97 2.85 -9.06
CA THR A 377 25.86 3.83 -8.44
C THR A 377 25.36 4.25 -7.05
N VAL A 378 26.24 4.83 -6.24
CA VAL A 378 25.88 5.40 -4.94
C VAL A 378 24.91 6.57 -5.08
N ASN A 379 25.02 7.36 -6.14
CA ASN A 379 24.12 8.48 -6.40
C ASN A 379 22.70 8.01 -6.73
N GLU A 380 22.57 6.99 -7.58
CA GLU A 380 21.28 6.35 -7.86
C GLU A 380 20.68 5.72 -6.60
N LEU A 381 21.53 5.09 -5.77
CA LEU A 381 21.08 4.54 -4.49
C LEU A 381 20.52 5.63 -3.57
N ARG A 382 21.22 6.76 -3.43
CA ARG A 382 20.75 7.89 -2.62
C ARG A 382 19.41 8.43 -3.13
N ALA A 383 19.30 8.65 -4.43
CA ALA A 383 18.05 9.09 -5.05
C ALA A 383 16.92 8.08 -4.82
N GLY A 384 17.18 6.78 -4.95
CA GLY A 384 16.20 5.74 -4.70
C GLY A 384 15.76 5.64 -3.22
N LEU A 385 16.68 5.83 -2.27
CA LEU A 385 16.39 5.79 -0.85
C LEU A 385 15.62 7.02 -0.34
N SER A 386 15.74 8.17 -1.01
CA SER A 386 14.97 9.39 -0.70
C SER A 386 13.59 9.38 -1.33
N GLY A 387 13.30 8.43 -2.22
CA GLY A 387 12.02 8.32 -2.90
C GLY A 387 10.88 7.99 -1.93
N GLY A 388 9.76 8.69 -2.10
CA GLY A 388 8.56 8.48 -1.30
C GLY A 388 7.34 9.07 -1.96
N SER A 389 6.19 8.73 -1.40
CA SER A 389 4.88 9.28 -1.75
C SER A 389 4.34 10.06 -0.56
N PHE A 390 3.58 11.08 -0.84
CA PHE A 390 3.02 11.95 0.17
C PHE A 390 1.49 11.89 0.11
N GLY A 391 0.86 11.74 1.26
CA GLY A 391 -0.59 11.72 1.35
C GLY A 391 -1.13 12.99 1.97
N LYS A 392 -2.16 13.54 1.34
CA LYS A 392 -2.89 14.73 1.76
C LYS A 392 -4.36 14.42 2.02
N GLY A 393 -4.99 15.23 2.83
CA GLY A 393 -6.43 15.15 3.10
C GLY A 393 -6.85 16.14 4.20
N SER A 394 -8.14 16.35 4.37
CA SER A 394 -8.66 17.18 5.46
C SER A 394 -8.65 16.47 6.81
N THR A 395 -8.35 15.17 6.85
CA THR A 395 -8.17 14.39 8.09
C THR A 395 -6.93 13.51 8.00
N ALA A 396 -6.38 13.11 9.15
CA ALA A 396 -5.23 12.22 9.24
C ALA A 396 -5.49 10.86 8.57
N GLU A 397 -6.69 10.28 8.70
CA GLU A 397 -7.04 9.02 8.03
C GLU A 397 -7.05 9.16 6.50
N GLN A 398 -7.44 10.32 5.98
CA GLN A 398 -7.37 10.58 4.53
C GLN A 398 -5.93 10.72 4.06
N GLY A 399 -5.10 11.44 4.81
CA GLY A 399 -3.67 11.58 4.54
C GLY A 399 -2.97 10.21 4.53
N GLU A 400 -3.24 9.37 5.53
CA GLU A 400 -2.69 8.01 5.61
C GLU A 400 -3.10 7.15 4.41
N ALA A 401 -4.40 7.15 4.07
CA ALA A 401 -4.90 6.41 2.92
C ALA A 401 -4.31 6.93 1.59
N SER A 402 -4.20 8.25 1.43
CA SER A 402 -3.61 8.87 0.24
C SER A 402 -2.15 8.45 0.06
N ALA A 403 -1.31 8.57 1.10
CA ALA A 403 0.10 8.17 1.04
C ALA A 403 0.28 6.68 0.70
N LEU A 404 -0.50 5.82 1.35
CA LEU A 404 -0.46 4.37 1.10
C LEU A 404 -0.86 4.02 -0.34
N MET A 405 -1.95 4.61 -0.83
CA MET A 405 -2.46 4.31 -2.17
C MET A 405 -1.55 4.86 -3.25
N GLU A 406 -0.98 6.06 -3.07
CA GLU A 406 0.00 6.61 -4.00
C GLU A 406 1.29 5.78 -4.06
N ALA A 407 1.80 5.31 -2.92
CA ALA A 407 2.97 4.43 -2.91
C ALA A 407 2.71 3.11 -3.64
N ILE A 408 1.51 2.52 -3.51
CA ILE A 408 1.11 1.32 -4.25
C ILE A 408 0.92 1.63 -5.75
N GLU A 409 0.41 2.80 -6.10
CA GLU A 409 0.28 3.29 -7.47
C GLU A 409 1.65 3.38 -8.14
N ARG A 410 2.61 4.06 -7.50
CA ARG A 410 3.99 4.17 -8.01
C ARG A 410 4.64 2.81 -8.22
N TYR A 411 4.49 1.91 -7.23
CA TYR A 411 4.97 0.53 -7.36
C TYR A 411 4.33 -0.20 -8.54
N SER A 412 3.03 -0.05 -8.74
CA SER A 412 2.29 -0.77 -9.78
C SER A 412 2.66 -0.32 -11.20
N GLY A 413 3.08 0.94 -11.36
CA GLY A 413 3.54 1.50 -12.62
C GLY A 413 4.96 1.09 -13.04
N ILE A 414 5.72 0.36 -12.19
CA ILE A 414 7.07 -0.09 -12.54
C ILE A 414 7.03 -1.26 -13.52
N PHE A 415 7.92 -1.24 -14.50
CA PHE A 415 8.12 -2.37 -15.40
C PHE A 415 8.77 -3.55 -14.66
N ASP A 416 8.08 -4.68 -14.58
CA ASP A 416 8.53 -5.91 -13.88
C ASP A 416 8.90 -7.06 -14.82
N GLY A 417 8.68 -6.88 -16.14
CA GLY A 417 8.97 -7.85 -17.18
C GLY A 417 7.85 -8.86 -17.46
N ASP A 418 6.72 -8.70 -16.79
CA ASP A 418 5.52 -9.52 -16.99
C ASP A 418 4.39 -8.77 -17.74
N GLU A 419 4.67 -7.56 -18.21
CA GLU A 419 3.72 -6.72 -18.94
C GLU A 419 3.56 -7.20 -20.39
N ILE A 420 2.34 -6.98 -20.94
CA ILE A 420 2.04 -7.29 -22.34
C ILE A 420 2.77 -6.30 -23.23
N LYS A 421 3.53 -6.80 -24.21
CA LYS A 421 4.22 -5.97 -25.19
C LYS A 421 4.46 -6.72 -26.50
N THR A 422 4.58 -5.98 -27.58
CA THR A 422 4.96 -6.48 -28.90
C THR A 422 6.05 -5.61 -29.49
N THR A 423 6.98 -6.19 -30.23
CA THR A 423 8.05 -5.46 -30.92
C THR A 423 7.66 -5.29 -32.37
N ARG A 424 7.49 -4.03 -32.82
CA ARG A 424 7.07 -3.65 -34.18
C ARG A 424 7.58 -2.27 -34.54
N ARG A 425 7.54 -1.96 -35.87
CA ARG A 425 7.64 -0.59 -36.39
C ARG A 425 6.27 0.06 -36.36
N PHE A 426 6.23 1.38 -36.19
CA PHE A 426 4.97 2.13 -36.23
C PHE A 426 4.20 1.92 -37.53
N THR A 427 4.93 1.85 -38.67
CA THR A 427 4.40 1.65 -40.01
C THR A 427 3.75 0.28 -40.25
N GLU A 428 3.99 -0.70 -39.38
CA GLU A 428 3.42 -2.05 -39.46
C GLU A 428 2.04 -2.16 -38.79
N PHE A 429 1.62 -1.14 -38.05
CA PHE A 429 0.29 -1.12 -37.47
C PHE A 429 -0.76 -0.63 -38.48
N PRO A 430 -1.97 -1.21 -38.49
CA PRO A 430 -3.10 -0.63 -39.18
C PRO A 430 -3.32 0.84 -38.80
N SER A 431 -3.82 1.63 -39.73
CA SER A 431 -4.04 3.07 -39.50
C SER A 431 -4.88 3.30 -38.23
N GLY A 432 -4.35 4.12 -37.35
CA GLY A 432 -5.01 4.48 -36.08
C GLY A 432 -4.97 3.40 -35.00
N GLU A 433 -4.29 2.27 -35.17
CA GLU A 433 -4.12 1.28 -34.11
C GLU A 433 -2.98 1.68 -33.16
N ALA A 434 -1.83 2.11 -33.66
CA ALA A 434 -0.78 2.71 -32.86
C ALA A 434 -0.90 4.24 -32.81
N ILE A 435 -0.48 4.82 -31.69
CA ILE A 435 -0.51 6.27 -31.44
C ILE A 435 0.94 6.77 -31.44
N ALA A 436 1.23 7.74 -32.30
CA ALA A 436 2.54 8.37 -32.34
C ALA A 436 2.89 9.02 -31.00
N PRO A 437 4.10 8.82 -30.45
CA PRO A 437 4.49 9.28 -29.11
C PRO A 437 4.20 10.75 -28.86
N ASN A 438 4.41 11.62 -29.84
CA ASN A 438 4.24 13.05 -29.66
C ASN A 438 2.76 13.50 -29.54
N LYS A 439 1.79 12.64 -29.82
CA LYS A 439 0.38 12.91 -29.48
C LYS A 439 0.14 12.94 -27.96
N VAL A 440 1.04 12.32 -27.18
CA VAL A 440 1.03 12.30 -25.71
C VAL A 440 2.12 13.20 -25.15
N LEU A 441 3.33 13.18 -25.74
CA LEU A 441 4.48 13.94 -25.24
C LEU A 441 4.34 15.46 -25.48
N LEU A 442 3.75 15.86 -26.60
CA LEU A 442 3.41 17.25 -26.96
C LEU A 442 4.61 18.22 -27.01
N PHE A 443 5.78 17.75 -27.44
CA PHE A 443 6.91 18.64 -27.75
C PHE A 443 6.71 19.35 -29.08
N SER A 444 7.08 20.62 -29.17
CA SER A 444 7.07 21.39 -30.41
C SER A 444 8.24 21.02 -31.33
N ASP A 445 8.10 21.30 -32.64
CA ASP A 445 9.20 21.15 -33.59
C ASP A 445 10.40 22.03 -33.21
N ALA A 446 10.18 23.20 -32.59
CA ALA A 446 11.24 24.07 -32.12
C ALA A 446 12.00 23.44 -30.94
N GLN A 447 11.30 22.73 -30.03
CA GLN A 447 11.94 21.99 -28.96
C GLN A 447 12.78 20.82 -29.48
N TYR A 448 12.29 20.05 -30.45
CA TYR A 448 13.06 18.98 -31.08
C TYR A 448 14.29 19.51 -31.82
N ARG A 449 14.19 20.64 -32.52
CA ARG A 449 15.33 21.26 -33.22
C ARG A 449 16.41 21.81 -32.28
N ARG A 450 16.01 22.36 -31.13
CA ARG A 450 16.95 22.89 -30.14
C ARG A 450 17.78 21.80 -29.46
N GLY A 451 17.30 20.56 -29.50
CA GLY A 451 17.96 19.43 -28.87
C GLY A 451 18.06 19.61 -27.36
N VAL A 452 18.66 18.62 -26.72
CA VAL A 452 18.85 18.58 -25.28
C VAL A 452 20.06 19.42 -24.90
N ALA A 453 19.86 20.64 -24.44
CA ALA A 453 20.83 21.29 -23.57
C ALA A 453 20.24 21.28 -22.14
N PRO A 454 20.74 20.46 -21.23
CA PRO A 454 20.35 20.55 -19.84
C PRO A 454 20.83 21.91 -19.32
N ARG A 455 19.91 22.78 -18.92
CA ARG A 455 20.28 23.94 -18.10
C ARG A 455 20.49 23.42 -16.68
N PRO A 456 21.62 23.73 -16.02
CA PRO A 456 21.81 23.39 -14.62
C PRO A 456 20.64 23.95 -13.79
N GLY A 457 20.00 23.11 -12.99
CA GLY A 457 18.95 23.54 -12.07
C GLY A 457 17.51 23.50 -12.61
N THR A 458 17.26 23.05 -13.84
CA THR A 458 15.91 22.81 -14.34
C THR A 458 15.69 21.30 -14.41
N ASP A 459 14.57 20.83 -13.84
CA ASP A 459 14.02 19.48 -14.06
C ASP A 459 13.36 19.40 -15.46
N ASP A 460 13.98 20.03 -16.44
CA ASP A 460 13.60 19.93 -17.83
C ASP A 460 13.85 18.48 -18.26
N SER A 461 12.79 17.67 -18.17
CA SER A 461 12.75 16.37 -18.82
C SER A 461 13.28 16.55 -20.23
N GLN A 462 14.44 15.94 -20.48
CA GLN A 462 15.19 16.10 -21.73
C GLN A 462 14.25 15.88 -22.91
N THR A 463 14.18 16.83 -23.84
CA THR A 463 13.42 16.62 -25.08
C THR A 463 14.02 15.37 -25.75
N PRO A 464 13.26 14.30 -25.94
CA PRO A 464 13.78 13.08 -26.55
C PRO A 464 14.18 13.34 -27.99
N ALA A 465 14.94 12.44 -28.58
CA ALA A 465 15.14 12.44 -30.02
C ALA A 465 13.78 12.36 -30.74
N PRO A 466 13.64 12.99 -31.93
CA PRO A 466 12.44 12.84 -32.74
C PRO A 466 12.11 11.37 -32.98
N PHE A 467 10.81 11.05 -32.92
CA PHE A 467 10.34 9.69 -33.13
C PHE A 467 10.59 9.23 -34.59
N ASP A 468 11.29 8.11 -34.74
CA ASP A 468 11.47 7.44 -36.02
C ASP A 468 10.39 6.35 -36.21
N PRO A 469 9.44 6.54 -37.14
CA PRO A 469 8.37 5.55 -37.37
C PRO A 469 8.87 4.24 -37.99
N SER A 470 10.10 4.20 -38.52
CA SER A 470 10.74 3.01 -39.09
C SER A 470 11.53 2.22 -38.04
N ALA A 471 11.78 2.79 -36.88
CA ALA A 471 12.49 2.10 -35.79
C ALA A 471 11.63 0.98 -35.18
N GLU A 472 12.24 -0.16 -34.95
CA GLU A 472 11.61 -1.27 -34.25
C GLU A 472 11.70 -1.05 -32.74
N ILE A 473 10.57 -0.81 -32.10
CA ILE A 473 10.46 -0.58 -30.63
C ILE A 473 9.38 -1.46 -30.04
N GLU A 474 9.33 -1.51 -28.70
CA GLU A 474 8.28 -2.23 -27.98
C GLU A 474 7.06 -1.34 -27.76
N TRP A 475 5.89 -1.94 -27.98
CA TRP A 475 4.57 -1.34 -27.83
C TRP A 475 3.72 -2.13 -26.84
N SER A 476 2.99 -1.44 -25.98
CA SER A 476 2.05 -2.07 -25.06
C SER A 476 0.62 -1.64 -25.37
N PRO A 477 -0.36 -2.57 -25.21
CA PRO A 477 -1.77 -2.28 -25.47
C PRO A 477 -2.36 -1.41 -24.36
N VAL A 478 -3.18 -0.43 -24.75
CA VAL A 478 -4.03 0.40 -23.89
C VAL A 478 -5.47 0.29 -24.38
N TRP A 479 -6.45 0.29 -23.49
CA TRP A 479 -7.86 0.14 -23.84
C TRP A 479 -8.52 1.50 -24.09
N SER A 480 -9.06 1.73 -25.27
CA SER A 480 -9.90 2.91 -25.55
C SER A 480 -11.30 2.69 -24.98
N LEU A 481 -11.68 3.48 -23.98
CA LEU A 481 -13.03 3.46 -23.42
C LEU A 481 -14.06 4.08 -24.39
N ARG A 482 -13.63 4.98 -25.27
CA ARG A 482 -14.45 5.56 -26.32
C ARG A 482 -14.73 4.55 -27.44
N ASP A 483 -13.66 4.03 -28.06
CA ASP A 483 -13.74 3.21 -29.28
C ASP A 483 -13.97 1.71 -28.99
N LYS A 484 -13.89 1.28 -27.71
CA LYS A 484 -14.03 -0.12 -27.29
C LYS A 484 -13.08 -1.07 -28.03
N ARG A 485 -11.81 -0.64 -28.21
CA ARG A 485 -10.74 -1.40 -28.85
C ARG A 485 -9.39 -1.11 -28.21
N PHE A 486 -8.45 -2.00 -28.44
CA PHE A 486 -7.06 -1.75 -28.06
C PHE A 486 -6.38 -0.78 -29.01
N ARG A 487 -5.56 0.08 -28.43
CA ARG A 487 -4.61 0.95 -29.11
C ARG A 487 -3.24 0.62 -28.57
N TYR A 488 -2.18 1.03 -29.25
CA TYR A 488 -0.81 0.76 -28.83
C TYR A 488 -0.04 2.05 -28.63
N LEU A 489 0.68 2.11 -27.51
CA LEU A 489 1.63 3.16 -27.18
C LEU A 489 3.02 2.54 -26.91
N PRO A 490 4.11 3.28 -27.16
CA PRO A 490 5.45 2.80 -26.79
C PRO A 490 5.51 2.43 -25.30
N THR A 491 6.02 1.25 -24.99
CA THR A 491 6.14 0.73 -23.61
C THR A 491 6.92 1.70 -22.72
N THR A 492 7.89 2.41 -23.29
CA THR A 492 8.71 3.43 -22.59
C THR A 492 7.92 4.61 -22.06
N LEU A 493 6.72 4.91 -22.61
CA LEU A 493 5.81 5.95 -22.12
C LEU A 493 4.91 5.49 -20.97
N LEU A 494 4.80 4.19 -20.76
CA LEU A 494 3.74 3.60 -19.94
C LEU A 494 4.23 3.10 -18.59
N TYR A 495 5.51 2.68 -18.50
CA TYR A 495 6.04 2.04 -17.31
C TYR A 495 7.33 2.68 -16.82
N PHE A 496 7.39 2.94 -15.52
CA PHE A 496 8.61 3.44 -14.88
C PHE A 496 9.76 2.43 -14.98
N PHE A 497 10.98 2.94 -15.11
CA PHE A 497 12.23 2.16 -15.16
C PHE A 497 12.28 1.11 -16.27
N TYR A 498 11.43 1.22 -17.29
CA TYR A 498 11.53 0.39 -18.47
C TYR A 498 12.85 0.69 -19.21
N ARG A 499 13.66 -0.36 -19.45
CA ARG A 499 14.94 -0.26 -20.15
C ARG A 499 14.77 -0.90 -21.54
N GLY A 500 14.22 -0.16 -22.48
CA GLY A 500 14.12 -0.54 -23.88
C GLY A 500 15.10 0.22 -24.77
N ARG A 501 14.93 0.09 -26.09
CA ARG A 501 15.75 0.80 -27.09
C ARG A 501 15.51 2.31 -27.12
N ALA A 502 14.33 2.75 -26.71
CA ALA A 502 13.98 4.17 -26.60
C ALA A 502 14.33 4.73 -25.22
N ALA A 503 14.55 6.05 -25.14
CA ALA A 503 14.77 6.73 -23.86
C ALA A 503 13.58 6.52 -22.92
N HIS A 504 13.83 6.46 -21.62
CA HIS A 504 12.76 6.39 -20.59
C HIS A 504 11.99 7.72 -20.55
N LEU A 505 10.68 7.66 -20.77
CA LEU A 505 9.81 8.83 -20.91
C LEU A 505 8.55 8.75 -20.04
N ALA A 506 8.37 7.67 -19.26
CA ALA A 506 7.20 7.51 -18.41
C ALA A 506 7.26 8.47 -17.23
N ASP A 507 6.19 9.20 -17.04
CA ASP A 507 5.88 10.02 -15.88
C ASP A 507 4.66 9.46 -15.13
N SER A 508 4.23 10.08 -14.05
CA SER A 508 3.07 9.66 -13.27
C SER A 508 1.75 10.29 -13.73
N ASN A 509 1.76 11.08 -14.77
CA ASN A 509 0.58 11.79 -15.24
C ASN A 509 -0.55 10.84 -15.61
N GLY A 510 -1.71 11.00 -14.98
CA GLY A 510 -2.87 10.14 -15.15
C GLY A 510 -2.82 8.78 -14.46
N CYS A 511 -1.74 8.49 -13.69
CA CYS A 511 -1.70 7.32 -12.81
C CYS A 511 -2.61 7.53 -11.61
N ALA A 512 -3.37 6.50 -11.23
CA ALA A 512 -4.21 6.57 -10.06
C ALA A 512 -4.51 5.20 -9.47
N ALA A 513 -4.59 5.14 -8.14
CA ALA A 513 -5.08 3.99 -7.40
C ALA A 513 -6.50 4.26 -6.85
N GLY A 514 -7.34 3.23 -6.78
CA GLY A 514 -8.69 3.31 -6.25
C GLY A 514 -9.12 2.04 -5.52
N ASN A 515 -10.25 2.09 -4.82
CA ASN A 515 -10.85 0.88 -4.26
C ASN A 515 -11.53 0.03 -5.34
N THR A 516 -11.87 0.66 -6.47
CA THR A 516 -12.37 0.03 -7.70
C THR A 516 -11.65 0.60 -8.91
N PRO A 517 -11.65 -0.10 -10.07
CA PRO A 517 -11.07 0.44 -11.30
C PRO A 517 -11.69 1.78 -11.71
N GLU A 518 -13.00 1.93 -11.53
CA GLU A 518 -13.75 3.15 -11.88
C GLU A 518 -13.30 4.35 -11.03
N GLU A 519 -13.11 4.15 -9.70
CA GLU A 519 -12.55 5.20 -8.84
C GLU A 519 -11.17 5.63 -9.32
N ALA A 520 -10.31 4.68 -9.69
CA ALA A 520 -8.98 4.94 -10.21
C ALA A 520 -9.05 5.72 -11.54
N ILE A 521 -9.93 5.33 -12.47
CA ILE A 521 -10.10 6.02 -13.76
C ILE A 521 -10.56 7.46 -13.57
N VAL A 522 -11.59 7.69 -12.73
CA VAL A 522 -12.08 9.04 -12.44
C VAL A 522 -10.97 9.90 -11.81
N GLN A 523 -10.21 9.33 -10.87
CA GLN A 523 -9.11 10.03 -10.20
C GLN A 523 -8.00 10.39 -11.20
N GLY A 524 -7.58 9.44 -12.06
CA GLY A 524 -6.55 9.68 -13.08
C GLY A 524 -7.00 10.72 -14.12
N PHE A 525 -8.27 10.70 -14.54
CA PHE A 525 -8.80 11.72 -15.45
C PHE A 525 -8.84 13.11 -14.80
N LEU A 526 -9.28 13.21 -13.54
CA LEU A 526 -9.31 14.48 -12.83
C LEU A 526 -7.92 15.07 -12.62
N GLU A 527 -6.89 14.25 -12.46
CA GLU A 527 -5.49 14.71 -12.43
C GLU A 527 -5.07 15.27 -13.79
N LEU A 528 -5.44 14.62 -14.90
CA LEU A 528 -5.18 15.16 -16.24
C LEU A 528 -5.88 16.50 -16.47
N VAL A 529 -7.13 16.65 -16.04
CA VAL A 529 -7.87 17.93 -16.10
C VAL A 529 -7.19 19.01 -15.29
N GLU A 530 -6.77 18.69 -14.07
CA GLU A 530 -6.05 19.60 -13.18
C GLU A 530 -4.77 20.10 -13.83
N ARG A 531 -3.96 19.21 -14.39
CA ARG A 531 -2.68 19.52 -15.03
C ARG A 531 -2.86 20.27 -16.36
N ASP A 532 -3.88 19.95 -17.13
CA ASP A 532 -4.23 20.67 -18.36
C ASP A 532 -4.62 22.14 -18.05
N ALA A 533 -5.50 22.32 -17.07
CA ALA A 533 -5.92 23.64 -16.64
C ALA A 533 -4.76 24.47 -16.08
N TYR A 534 -3.92 23.83 -15.24
CA TYR A 534 -2.73 24.44 -14.66
C TYR A 534 -1.75 24.90 -15.75
N ALA A 535 -1.43 24.02 -16.73
CA ALA A 535 -0.51 24.33 -17.81
C ALA A 535 -1.03 25.48 -18.70
N ILE A 536 -2.30 25.45 -19.05
CA ILE A 536 -2.91 26.52 -19.86
C ILE A 536 -2.83 27.87 -19.13
N TRP A 537 -3.19 27.91 -17.86
CA TRP A 537 -3.07 29.10 -17.03
C TRP A 537 -1.63 29.59 -16.91
N TRP A 538 -0.71 28.73 -16.52
CA TRP A 538 0.68 29.06 -16.20
C TRP A 538 1.47 29.55 -17.41
N TYR A 539 1.44 28.79 -18.50
CA TYR A 539 2.27 29.13 -19.66
C TYR A 539 1.74 30.33 -20.44
N ASN A 540 0.43 30.56 -20.41
CA ASN A 540 -0.14 31.76 -21.00
C ASN A 540 -0.15 32.97 -20.05
N ARG A 541 0.28 32.86 -18.80
CA ARG A 541 0.25 33.92 -17.77
C ARG A 541 -1.12 34.58 -17.71
N LEU A 542 -2.19 33.79 -17.58
CA LEU A 542 -3.56 34.26 -17.61
C LEU A 542 -3.96 34.82 -16.25
N GLN A 543 -4.33 36.10 -16.19
CA GLN A 543 -4.92 36.65 -14.98
C GLN A 543 -6.33 36.06 -14.78
N ARG A 544 -6.56 35.41 -13.64
CA ARG A 544 -7.79 34.69 -13.36
C ARG A 544 -8.56 35.29 -12.19
N ARG A 545 -9.87 34.99 -12.13
CA ARG A 545 -10.71 35.43 -11.02
C ARG A 545 -10.32 34.68 -9.74
N GLY A 546 -10.42 35.39 -8.60
CA GLY A 546 -10.31 34.77 -7.29
C GLY A 546 -11.56 34.01 -6.90
N LEU A 547 -11.43 33.11 -5.93
CA LEU A 547 -12.53 32.43 -5.25
C LEU A 547 -12.71 33.04 -3.85
N ASP A 548 -13.93 33.31 -3.46
CA ASP A 548 -14.23 33.80 -2.12
C ASP A 548 -14.35 32.63 -1.15
N LEU A 549 -13.31 32.40 -0.33
CA LEU A 549 -13.24 31.31 0.63
C LEU A 549 -14.27 31.43 1.76
N GLY A 550 -14.69 32.64 2.08
CA GLY A 550 -15.71 32.90 3.13
C GLY A 550 -17.10 32.35 2.81
N GLN A 551 -17.37 32.03 1.54
CA GLN A 551 -18.65 31.46 1.12
C GLN A 551 -18.75 29.93 1.34
N PHE A 552 -17.66 29.28 1.75
CA PHE A 552 -17.65 27.85 2.01
C PHE A 552 -17.83 27.57 3.52
N ASP A 553 -18.94 26.97 3.90
CA ASP A 553 -19.13 26.47 5.27
C ASP A 553 -18.39 25.14 5.47
N ASP A 554 -17.07 25.25 5.65
CA ASP A 554 -16.17 24.11 5.83
C ASP A 554 -15.15 24.39 6.94
N SER A 555 -15.11 23.51 7.94
CA SER A 555 -14.22 23.69 9.10
C SER A 555 -12.74 23.65 8.70
N TYR A 556 -12.35 22.74 7.79
CA TYR A 556 -10.96 22.62 7.34
C TYR A 556 -10.49 23.90 6.65
N ILE A 557 -11.34 24.53 5.82
CA ILE A 557 -11.01 25.78 5.13
C ILE A 557 -10.79 26.90 6.16
N ARG A 558 -11.67 27.04 7.13
CA ARG A 558 -11.54 28.03 8.22
C ARG A 558 -10.28 27.82 9.06
N ASP A 559 -10.05 26.58 9.49
CA ASP A 559 -8.91 26.23 10.34
C ASP A 559 -7.59 26.45 9.60
N LEU A 560 -7.54 26.14 8.29
CA LEU A 560 -6.36 26.40 7.46
C LEU A 560 -6.09 27.91 7.28
N GLN A 561 -7.13 28.71 7.05
CA GLN A 561 -6.99 30.18 6.97
C GLN A 561 -6.42 30.75 8.27
N ILE A 562 -6.95 30.34 9.41
CA ILE A 562 -6.45 30.75 10.73
C ILE A 562 -4.98 30.37 10.88
N GLN A 563 -4.61 29.12 10.61
CA GLN A 563 -3.23 28.65 10.68
C GLN A 563 -2.28 29.48 9.79
N LEU A 564 -2.70 29.79 8.56
CA LEU A 564 -1.88 30.55 7.63
C LEU A 564 -1.73 32.00 8.09
N ASP A 565 -2.80 32.65 8.58
CA ASP A 565 -2.77 34.01 9.11
C ASP A 565 -1.86 34.10 10.35
N GLU A 566 -1.97 33.16 11.31
CA GLU A 566 -1.14 33.09 12.51
C GLU A 566 0.35 32.92 12.18
N THR A 567 0.66 32.28 11.06
CA THR A 567 2.04 32.07 10.56
C THR A 567 2.50 33.15 9.56
N GLY A 568 1.73 34.25 9.41
CA GLY A 568 2.07 35.38 8.53
C GLY A 568 2.01 35.06 7.03
N ARG A 569 1.24 34.00 6.64
CA ARG A 569 1.07 33.55 5.26
C ARG A 569 -0.27 34.02 4.72
N ARG A 570 -0.26 34.79 3.63
CA ARG A 570 -1.49 35.15 2.91
C ARG A 570 -1.85 34.05 1.94
N VAL A 571 -3.14 33.66 1.85
CA VAL A 571 -3.66 32.66 0.93
C VAL A 571 -4.77 33.23 0.07
N TRP A 572 -4.78 32.86 -1.19
CA TRP A 572 -5.89 33.07 -2.14
C TRP A 572 -6.00 31.91 -3.11
N VAL A 573 -7.11 31.81 -3.79
CA VAL A 573 -7.38 30.73 -4.75
C VAL A 573 -7.84 31.33 -6.07
N LEU A 574 -7.28 30.85 -7.18
CA LEU A 574 -7.63 31.24 -8.53
C LEU A 574 -8.47 30.17 -9.20
N ASP A 575 -9.51 30.59 -9.93
CA ASP A 575 -10.30 29.72 -10.81
C ASP A 575 -9.60 29.59 -12.17
N VAL A 576 -9.06 28.41 -12.43
CA VAL A 576 -8.39 28.06 -13.69
C VAL A 576 -9.20 27.10 -14.56
N THR A 577 -10.50 26.96 -14.28
CA THR A 577 -11.43 26.09 -15.01
C THR A 577 -11.40 26.37 -16.50
N THR A 578 -11.17 25.33 -17.31
CA THR A 578 -11.05 25.40 -18.77
C THR A 578 -12.37 25.03 -19.49
N ASP A 579 -12.29 24.81 -20.79
CA ASP A 579 -13.37 24.39 -21.69
C ASP A 579 -14.03 23.04 -21.32
N LEU A 580 -13.34 22.19 -20.54
CA LEU A 580 -13.92 20.96 -20.01
C LEU A 580 -15.01 21.21 -18.95
N GLY A 581 -15.13 22.45 -18.43
CA GLY A 581 -16.15 22.85 -17.46
C GLY A 581 -16.05 22.15 -16.09
N ILE A 582 -14.93 21.47 -15.82
CA ILE A 582 -14.69 20.80 -14.55
C ILE A 582 -13.99 21.80 -13.63
N PRO A 583 -14.57 22.14 -12.45
CA PRO A 583 -13.96 23.07 -11.50
C PRO A 583 -12.51 22.71 -11.21
N SER A 584 -11.60 23.62 -11.49
CA SER A 584 -10.16 23.48 -11.35
C SER A 584 -9.59 24.74 -10.71
N PHE A 585 -8.89 24.58 -9.60
CA PHE A 585 -8.41 25.67 -8.76
C PHE A 585 -6.92 25.57 -8.48
N VAL A 586 -6.28 26.74 -8.33
CA VAL A 586 -4.91 26.85 -7.82
C VAL A 586 -4.94 27.70 -6.55
N ALA A 587 -4.57 27.11 -5.44
CA ALA A 587 -4.36 27.79 -4.16
C ALA A 587 -2.91 28.27 -4.10
N ILE A 588 -2.70 29.50 -3.68
CA ILE A 588 -1.40 30.17 -3.62
C ILE A 588 -1.21 30.71 -2.21
N ALA A 589 -0.11 30.36 -1.57
CA ALA A 589 0.35 30.96 -0.33
C ALA A 589 1.57 31.86 -0.58
N HIS A 590 1.61 33.01 0.07
CA HIS A 590 2.69 33.98 -0.06
C HIS A 590 3.11 34.49 1.32
N TRP A 591 4.42 34.54 1.56
CA TRP A 591 4.97 35.10 2.81
C TRP A 591 6.39 35.59 2.60
N MET A 592 6.84 36.47 3.51
CA MET A 592 8.22 36.92 3.60
C MET A 592 8.95 36.20 4.73
N ASP A 593 10.11 35.65 4.48
CA ASP A 593 10.98 35.04 5.47
C ASP A 593 12.42 35.52 5.33
N GLU A 594 12.97 36.11 6.37
CA GLU A 594 14.33 36.71 6.37
C GLU A 594 14.63 37.63 5.17
N GLY A 595 13.63 38.42 4.73
CA GLY A 595 13.71 39.29 3.59
C GLY A 595 13.61 38.60 2.21
N ARG A 596 13.32 37.30 2.19
CA ARG A 596 13.06 36.55 0.97
C ARG A 596 11.57 36.36 0.76
N GLU A 597 11.12 36.55 -0.48
CA GLU A 597 9.76 36.27 -0.87
C GLU A 597 9.57 34.78 -1.18
N ASN A 598 8.53 34.19 -0.59
CA ASN A 598 8.21 32.79 -0.79
C ASN A 598 6.79 32.68 -1.35
N ILE A 599 6.61 31.82 -2.34
CA ILE A 599 5.32 31.52 -2.97
C ILE A 599 5.22 30.00 -3.07
N GLU A 600 4.11 29.45 -2.59
CA GLU A 600 3.83 28.02 -2.66
C GLU A 600 2.48 27.79 -3.33
N PHE A 601 2.33 26.68 -4.03
CA PHE A 601 1.17 26.36 -4.84
C PHE A 601 0.54 25.03 -4.42
N GLY A 602 -0.78 24.95 -4.58
CA GLY A 602 -1.50 23.69 -4.55
C GLY A 602 -2.61 23.71 -5.57
N SER A 603 -2.86 22.59 -6.24
CA SER A 603 -3.87 22.48 -7.28
C SER A 603 -4.92 21.45 -6.98
N GLY A 604 -6.09 21.55 -7.61
CA GLY A 604 -7.16 20.58 -7.45
C GLY A 604 -8.25 20.74 -8.49
N ALA A 605 -8.67 19.61 -9.06
CA ALA A 605 -9.83 19.55 -9.95
C ALA A 605 -10.83 18.48 -9.48
N HIS A 606 -12.11 18.80 -9.55
CA HIS A 606 -13.19 17.87 -9.26
C HIS A 606 -14.52 18.41 -9.81
N PHE A 607 -15.46 17.51 -10.12
CA PHE A 607 -16.80 17.90 -10.55
C PHE A 607 -17.61 18.65 -9.47
N ASP A 608 -17.25 18.45 -8.23
CA ASP A 608 -17.80 19.19 -7.08
C ASP A 608 -16.83 20.31 -6.70
N THR A 609 -17.31 21.55 -6.75
CA THR A 609 -16.52 22.75 -6.51
C THR A 609 -15.85 22.76 -5.13
N ARG A 610 -16.57 22.32 -4.08
CA ARG A 610 -16.01 22.24 -2.75
C ARG A 610 -14.88 21.23 -2.65
N ILE A 611 -15.04 20.08 -3.30
CA ILE A 611 -13.99 19.04 -3.32
C ILE A 611 -12.78 19.52 -4.13
N ALA A 612 -12.98 20.19 -5.27
CA ALA A 612 -11.89 20.78 -6.04
C ALA A 612 -11.08 21.78 -5.19
N LEU A 613 -11.77 22.64 -4.45
CA LEU A 613 -11.14 23.59 -3.53
C LEU A 613 -10.37 22.88 -2.40
N LEU A 614 -10.97 21.89 -1.75
CA LEU A 614 -10.31 21.11 -0.69
C LEU A 614 -9.06 20.39 -1.21
N ARG A 615 -9.07 19.90 -2.45
CA ARG A 615 -7.90 19.28 -3.07
C ARG A 615 -6.75 20.29 -3.23
N ALA A 616 -7.05 21.49 -3.74
CA ALA A 616 -6.06 22.54 -3.91
C ALA A 616 -5.48 22.97 -2.54
N LEU A 617 -6.32 23.20 -1.55
CA LEU A 617 -5.89 23.63 -0.22
C LEU A 617 -5.14 22.55 0.57
N THR A 618 -5.55 21.28 0.46
CA THR A 618 -4.84 20.16 1.11
C THR A 618 -3.48 19.92 0.47
N GLU A 619 -3.34 20.13 -0.84
CA GLU A 619 -2.04 20.07 -1.53
C GLU A 619 -1.13 21.21 -1.10
N LEU A 620 -1.62 22.43 -1.05
CA LEU A 620 -0.88 23.56 -0.53
C LEU A 620 -0.36 23.29 0.89
N ASN A 621 -1.23 22.81 1.78
CA ASN A 621 -0.84 22.46 3.16
C ASN A 621 0.18 21.31 3.21
N GLN A 622 0.14 20.39 2.27
CA GLN A 622 1.13 19.33 2.14
C GLN A 622 2.53 19.88 1.78
N PHE A 623 2.63 20.76 0.78
CA PHE A 623 3.90 21.36 0.39
C PHE A 623 4.48 22.24 1.50
N LEU A 624 3.66 23.01 2.19
CA LEU A 624 4.09 23.78 3.37
C LEU A 624 4.64 22.86 4.48
N SER A 625 4.02 21.70 4.71
CA SER A 625 4.50 20.71 5.69
C SER A 625 5.82 20.08 5.27
N ILE A 626 5.97 19.71 3.98
CA ILE A 626 7.21 19.14 3.44
C ILE A 626 8.38 20.14 3.52
N GLY A 627 8.12 21.41 3.21
CA GLY A 627 9.11 22.48 3.34
C GLY A 627 9.68 22.60 4.75
N LEU A 628 8.88 22.33 5.77
CA LEU A 628 9.31 22.32 7.17
C LEU A 628 10.09 21.05 7.56
N MET A 629 9.77 19.87 6.98
CA MET A 629 10.52 18.62 7.21
C MET A 629 11.98 18.71 6.74
N GLY A 630 12.21 19.38 5.62
CA GLY A 630 13.52 19.53 5.01
C GLY A 630 14.54 20.27 5.87
N GLY A 631 14.22 20.55 7.12
CA GLY A 631 15.07 21.11 8.16
C GLY A 631 16.21 21.94 7.61
N ARG A 632 15.94 23.11 7.08
CA ARG A 632 16.92 24.20 6.85
C ARG A 632 18.28 23.87 6.27
N LYS A 633 18.38 22.95 5.34
CA LYS A 633 19.52 22.84 4.43
C LYS A 633 19.17 21.78 3.37
N SER A 634 18.20 22.06 2.49
CA SER A 634 18.54 21.64 1.14
C SER A 634 19.83 22.41 0.84
N ASP A 635 20.89 21.68 0.50
CA ASP A 635 22.01 22.27 -0.20
C ASP A 635 21.46 22.88 -1.52
N LYS A 636 20.79 24.02 -1.41
CA LYS A 636 20.48 24.92 -2.51
C LYS A 636 21.77 25.66 -2.92
N SER A 637 22.89 24.94 -2.89
CA SER A 637 24.18 25.41 -3.40
C SER A 637 24.28 25.32 -4.92
N SER A 638 23.18 25.07 -5.63
CA SER A 638 23.24 24.97 -7.10
C SER A 638 22.43 26.03 -7.87
N LEU A 639 21.77 26.97 -7.20
CA LEU A 639 21.22 28.15 -7.89
C LEU A 639 21.46 29.36 -6.99
N ASP A 640 22.23 30.28 -7.49
CA ASP A 640 22.43 31.60 -6.89
C ASP A 640 21.10 32.14 -6.37
N GLY A 641 20.97 32.29 -5.07
CA GLY A 641 19.90 32.72 -4.18
C GLY A 641 18.85 33.74 -4.63
N VAL A 642 18.42 33.71 -5.88
CA VAL A 642 17.35 34.54 -6.41
C VAL A 642 16.15 33.62 -6.63
N ASN A 643 15.11 33.76 -5.77
CA ASN A 643 13.79 33.22 -6.15
C ASN A 643 13.38 33.94 -7.45
N PRO A 644 13.26 33.26 -8.59
CA PRO A 644 12.96 33.89 -9.87
C PRO A 644 11.55 34.49 -9.91
N PHE A 645 10.72 34.20 -8.89
CA PHE A 645 9.34 34.64 -8.81
C PHE A 645 9.15 35.67 -7.71
N ARG A 646 8.90 36.92 -8.14
CA ARG A 646 8.36 37.97 -7.27
C ARG A 646 6.92 38.21 -7.68
N LEU A 647 6.05 38.34 -6.72
CA LEU A 647 4.63 38.54 -6.98
C LEU A 647 4.37 39.80 -7.83
N GLN A 648 5.17 40.84 -7.60
CA GLN A 648 5.10 42.12 -8.37
C GLN A 648 5.41 41.93 -9.87
N ASP A 649 6.27 40.97 -10.22
CA ASP A 649 6.71 40.73 -11.60
C ASP A 649 5.76 39.73 -12.33
N HIS A 650 4.85 39.10 -11.59
CA HIS A 650 3.97 38.07 -12.06
C HIS A 650 2.51 38.30 -11.65
N SER A 651 1.89 39.37 -12.18
CA SER A 651 0.53 39.80 -11.83
C SER A 651 -0.52 38.71 -12.04
N PHE A 652 -0.28 37.72 -12.92
CA PHE A 652 -1.18 36.59 -13.15
C PHE A 652 -1.30 35.63 -11.96
N LEU A 653 -0.40 35.72 -10.98
CA LEU A 653 -0.45 34.97 -9.72
C LEU A 653 -1.47 35.55 -8.73
N THR A 654 -1.93 36.78 -8.96
CA THR A 654 -2.92 37.45 -8.10
C THR A 654 -4.31 37.43 -8.75
N PRO A 655 -5.40 37.46 -7.95
CA PRO A 655 -6.74 37.59 -8.48
C PRO A 655 -6.91 38.81 -9.37
N GLY A 656 -7.58 38.65 -10.52
CA GLY A 656 -7.95 39.80 -11.39
C GLY A 656 -9.08 40.63 -10.78
N ASN A 657 -9.32 41.81 -11.37
CA ASN A 657 -10.30 42.79 -10.90
C ASN A 657 -11.78 42.36 -11.12
N ASN A 658 -12.03 41.25 -11.77
CA ASN A 658 -13.38 40.73 -11.97
C ASN A 658 -13.95 40.19 -10.63
N PRO A 659 -15.29 40.21 -10.45
CA PRO A 659 -15.91 39.65 -9.25
C PRO A 659 -15.44 38.22 -8.97
N ALA A 660 -15.27 37.88 -7.70
CA ALA A 660 -14.95 36.52 -7.28
C ALA A 660 -15.96 35.51 -7.83
N VAL A 661 -15.48 34.33 -8.13
CA VAL A 661 -16.35 33.23 -8.60
C VAL A 661 -17.27 32.82 -7.48
N GLN A 662 -18.58 32.79 -7.76
CA GLN A 662 -19.56 32.26 -6.83
C GLN A 662 -19.51 30.73 -6.85
N PRO A 663 -19.40 30.07 -5.71
CA PRO A 663 -19.37 28.61 -5.67
C PRO A 663 -20.73 28.03 -6.11
N GLY A 664 -20.70 27.21 -7.16
CA GLY A 664 -21.81 26.34 -7.50
C GLY A 664 -21.83 25.17 -6.51
N PHE A 665 -22.78 25.15 -5.57
CA PHE A 665 -22.89 24.04 -4.63
C PHE A 665 -23.65 22.86 -5.24
N GLY A 666 -23.05 21.68 -5.12
CA GLY A 666 -23.69 20.39 -5.40
C GLY A 666 -23.59 19.91 -6.83
N SER A 667 -22.72 18.99 -7.05
CA SER A 667 -22.58 18.30 -8.34
C SER A 667 -23.59 17.14 -8.45
N LYS A 668 -24.33 17.09 -9.56
CA LYS A 668 -25.10 15.90 -9.97
C LYS A 668 -24.21 14.66 -10.11
N PHE A 669 -22.91 14.87 -10.41
CA PHE A 669 -21.89 13.83 -10.54
C PHE A 669 -21.77 12.96 -9.29
N GLY A 670 -21.90 13.52 -8.09
CA GLY A 670 -21.90 12.79 -6.83
C GLY A 670 -23.03 11.77 -6.69
N ARG A 671 -24.15 11.92 -7.45
CA ARG A 671 -25.30 11.00 -7.42
C ARG A 671 -25.16 9.83 -8.41
N LEU A 672 -24.27 9.95 -9.39
CA LEU A 672 -24.02 8.91 -10.39
C LEU A 672 -23.33 7.70 -9.74
N ASP A 673 -23.59 6.50 -10.22
CA ASP A 673 -22.80 5.33 -9.85
C ASP A 673 -21.38 5.42 -10.43
N THR A 674 -20.48 4.50 -10.04
CA THR A 674 -19.08 4.56 -10.44
C THR A 674 -18.90 4.42 -11.95
N ARG A 675 -19.67 3.57 -12.61
CA ARG A 675 -19.63 3.39 -14.07
C ARG A 675 -20.14 4.62 -14.81
N GLU A 676 -21.23 5.22 -14.35
CA GLU A 676 -21.79 6.45 -14.91
C GLU A 676 -20.82 7.63 -14.77
N GLN A 677 -20.06 7.68 -13.69
CA GLN A 677 -19.00 8.69 -13.51
C GLN A 677 -17.91 8.56 -14.57
N VAL A 678 -17.44 7.33 -14.84
CA VAL A 678 -16.47 7.09 -15.92
C VAL A 678 -17.07 7.45 -17.28
N ALA A 679 -18.31 7.04 -17.55
CA ALA A 679 -19.00 7.40 -18.80
C ALA A 679 -19.10 8.92 -19.00
N THR A 680 -19.33 9.67 -17.93
CA THR A 680 -19.33 11.14 -17.96
C THR A 680 -17.94 11.70 -18.31
N CYS A 681 -16.87 11.18 -17.73
CA CYS A 681 -15.50 11.58 -18.06
C CYS A 681 -15.16 11.31 -19.54
N VAL A 682 -15.53 10.12 -20.04
CA VAL A 682 -15.31 9.74 -21.46
C VAL A 682 -16.06 10.68 -22.39
N ARG A 683 -17.35 10.96 -22.11
CA ARG A 683 -18.17 11.86 -22.93
C ARG A 683 -17.60 13.28 -23.00
N LEU A 684 -17.14 13.84 -21.85
CA LEU A 684 -16.55 15.18 -21.82
C LEU A 684 -15.24 15.26 -22.63
N ALA A 685 -14.41 14.23 -22.59
CA ALA A 685 -13.24 14.15 -23.44
C ALA A 685 -13.62 14.06 -24.93
N GLU A 686 -14.62 13.24 -25.27
CA GLU A 686 -15.12 13.06 -26.65
C GLU A 686 -15.73 14.35 -27.21
N GLU A 687 -16.48 15.12 -26.42
CA GLU A 687 -17.04 16.43 -26.83
C GLU A 687 -15.94 17.42 -27.22
N GLN A 688 -14.71 17.26 -26.69
CA GLN A 688 -13.53 18.04 -27.10
C GLN A 688 -12.70 17.35 -28.21
N GLY A 689 -13.21 16.29 -28.82
CA GLY A 689 -12.51 15.53 -29.86
C GLY A 689 -11.33 14.69 -29.37
N LEU A 690 -11.23 14.46 -28.06
CA LEU A 690 -10.14 13.72 -27.44
C LEU A 690 -10.47 12.23 -27.30
N ASP A 691 -9.45 11.36 -27.42
CA ASP A 691 -9.56 9.93 -27.11
C ASP A 691 -9.36 9.70 -25.60
N PHE A 692 -9.93 8.61 -25.08
CA PHE A 692 -9.83 8.26 -23.67
C PHE A 692 -9.29 6.83 -23.50
N LEU A 693 -8.03 6.73 -23.13
CA LEU A 693 -7.31 5.47 -23.05
C LEU A 693 -7.03 5.12 -21.59
N VAL A 694 -7.06 3.82 -21.28
CA VAL A 694 -6.76 3.31 -19.97
C VAL A 694 -5.81 2.11 -20.07
N LEU A 695 -4.73 2.15 -19.30
CA LEU A 695 -3.84 1.02 -19.03
C LEU A 695 -4.14 0.49 -17.64
N ASP A 696 -4.50 -0.79 -17.51
CA ASP A 696 -4.59 -1.47 -16.23
C ASP A 696 -3.20 -1.87 -15.74
N GLN A 697 -2.76 -1.27 -14.65
CA GLN A 697 -1.47 -1.53 -13.97
C GLN A 697 -1.66 -2.30 -12.65
N THR A 698 -2.83 -2.86 -12.42
CA THR A 698 -3.15 -3.60 -11.19
C THR A 698 -2.21 -4.79 -11.00
N ARG A 699 -1.47 -4.79 -9.88
CA ARG A 699 -0.61 -5.93 -9.52
C ARG A 699 -1.43 -7.02 -8.83
N PRO A 700 -1.46 -8.24 -9.39
CA PRO A 700 -2.37 -9.28 -8.90
C PRO A 700 -2.03 -9.81 -7.50
N ASP A 701 -0.82 -9.58 -7.01
CA ASP A 701 -0.37 -9.94 -5.67
C ASP A 701 -0.67 -8.87 -4.60
N ILE A 702 -1.03 -7.65 -5.03
CA ILE A 702 -1.45 -6.54 -4.16
C ILE A 702 -2.97 -6.43 -4.14
N GLY A 703 -3.59 -6.46 -5.33
CA GLY A 703 -5.03 -6.42 -5.51
C GLY A 703 -5.65 -5.03 -5.25
N VAL A 704 -4.85 -3.97 -5.34
CA VAL A 704 -5.32 -2.58 -5.42
C VAL A 704 -5.52 -2.26 -6.90
N PRO A 705 -6.71 -1.84 -7.34
CA PRO A 705 -6.91 -1.32 -8.68
C PRO A 705 -6.02 -0.10 -8.93
N VAL A 706 -5.14 -0.20 -9.91
CA VAL A 706 -4.27 0.88 -10.36
C VAL A 706 -4.39 1.00 -11.86
N VAL A 707 -4.63 2.21 -12.33
CA VAL A 707 -4.71 2.49 -13.76
C VAL A 707 -3.83 3.67 -14.15
N ARG A 708 -3.49 3.75 -15.42
CA ARG A 708 -2.99 4.96 -16.05
C ARG A 708 -4.00 5.42 -17.10
N VAL A 709 -4.59 6.58 -16.86
CA VAL A 709 -5.46 7.26 -17.83
C VAL A 709 -4.60 8.09 -18.77
N ILE A 710 -4.85 7.99 -20.08
CA ILE A 710 -4.11 8.74 -21.08
C ILE A 710 -5.14 9.37 -22.02
N VAL A 711 -5.11 10.69 -22.14
CA VAL A 711 -5.96 11.47 -23.03
C VAL A 711 -5.07 12.26 -23.97
N PRO A 712 -4.73 11.71 -25.16
CA PRO A 712 -3.82 12.36 -26.10
C PRO A 712 -4.30 13.77 -26.46
N GLY A 713 -3.40 14.76 -26.32
CA GLY A 713 -3.71 16.17 -26.55
C GLY A 713 -3.96 17.01 -25.30
N MET A 714 -4.30 16.41 -24.14
CA MET A 714 -4.34 17.12 -22.84
C MET A 714 -2.94 17.50 -22.39
N ARG A 715 -2.82 18.66 -21.79
CA ARG A 715 -1.53 19.24 -21.43
C ARG A 715 -1.00 18.70 -20.10
N HIS A 716 0.30 18.63 -20.03
CA HIS A 716 1.04 18.40 -18.80
C HIS A 716 1.60 19.75 -18.29
N PHE A 717 1.87 19.87 -16.99
CA PHE A 717 2.53 21.05 -16.47
C PHE A 717 4.02 21.17 -16.88
N TYR A 718 4.64 20.13 -17.44
CA TYR A 718 5.97 20.23 -18.02
C TYR A 718 6.01 21.13 -19.26
N ARG A 719 7.19 21.66 -19.54
CA ARG A 719 7.45 22.54 -20.70
C ARG A 719 7.34 21.76 -22.02
N ARG A 720 6.13 21.61 -22.51
CA ARG A 720 5.80 20.89 -23.75
C ARG A 720 4.88 21.75 -24.59
N PHE A 721 5.40 22.26 -25.72
CA PHE A 721 4.84 23.40 -26.44
C PHE A 721 4.32 23.08 -27.85
N ALA A 722 3.95 21.80 -28.12
CA ALA A 722 3.29 21.48 -29.40
C ALA A 722 1.98 22.30 -29.58
N PRO A 723 1.53 22.56 -30.81
CA PRO A 723 0.22 23.16 -31.09
C PRO A 723 -0.94 22.39 -30.45
N GLY A 724 -2.10 23.04 -30.31
CA GLY A 724 -3.35 22.51 -29.75
C GLY A 724 -3.76 23.24 -28.47
N ARG A 725 -4.40 22.54 -27.51
CA ARG A 725 -5.09 23.10 -26.35
C ARG A 725 -4.35 24.25 -25.62
N LEU A 726 -3.03 24.18 -25.51
CA LEU A 726 -2.23 25.25 -24.87
C LEU A 726 -2.45 26.63 -25.51
N TYR A 727 -2.69 26.66 -26.82
CA TYR A 727 -2.87 27.88 -27.62
C TYR A 727 -4.35 28.14 -27.95
N ASP A 728 -5.10 27.06 -28.21
CA ASP A 728 -6.47 27.17 -28.74
C ASP A 728 -7.48 27.49 -27.63
N VAL A 729 -7.35 26.85 -26.43
CA VAL A 729 -8.30 27.02 -25.34
C VAL A 729 -8.37 28.45 -24.80
N PRO A 730 -7.26 29.18 -24.59
CA PRO A 730 -7.34 30.59 -24.18
C PRO A 730 -8.06 31.48 -25.16
N VAL A 731 -7.95 31.21 -26.46
CA VAL A 731 -8.62 31.98 -27.52
C VAL A 731 -10.12 31.62 -27.59
N ASN A 732 -10.44 30.33 -27.59
CA ASN A 732 -11.81 29.83 -27.64
C ASN A 732 -12.65 30.30 -26.43
N LEU A 733 -12.02 30.48 -25.28
CA LEU A 733 -12.69 31.00 -24.08
C LEU A 733 -12.64 32.54 -23.97
N GLY A 734 -12.10 33.23 -24.96
CA GLY A 734 -12.00 34.70 -24.96
C GLY A 734 -11.01 35.24 -23.89
N TRP A 735 -10.06 34.45 -23.42
CA TRP A 735 -9.03 34.90 -22.50
C TRP A 735 -7.85 35.57 -23.20
N ARG A 736 -7.73 35.31 -24.51
CA ARG A 736 -6.75 35.89 -25.41
C ARG A 736 -7.42 36.17 -26.75
N ASP A 737 -7.02 37.26 -27.41
CA ASP A 737 -7.51 37.61 -28.73
C ASP A 737 -6.84 36.79 -29.84
N ARG A 738 -5.63 36.27 -29.58
CA ARG A 738 -4.88 35.41 -30.50
C ARG A 738 -4.04 34.38 -29.71
N PRO A 739 -3.67 33.27 -30.36
CA PRO A 739 -2.68 32.35 -29.77
C PRO A 739 -1.33 33.08 -29.56
N LEU A 740 -0.67 32.76 -28.45
CA LEU A 740 0.70 33.23 -28.21
C LEU A 740 1.68 32.50 -29.14
N LEU A 741 2.81 33.13 -29.46
CA LEU A 741 3.96 32.42 -30.02
C LEU A 741 4.64 31.61 -28.90
N GLU A 742 5.37 30.53 -29.26
CA GLU A 742 6.12 29.72 -28.26
C GLU A 742 7.09 30.58 -27.42
N THR A 743 7.67 31.61 -28.04
CA THR A 743 8.59 32.55 -27.37
C THR A 743 7.89 33.54 -26.43
N GLU A 744 6.59 33.68 -26.54
CA GLU A 744 5.77 34.54 -25.67
C GLU A 744 5.24 33.76 -24.43
N LEU A 745 5.34 32.43 -24.43
CA LEU A 745 4.92 31.61 -23.29
C LEU A 745 5.82 31.85 -22.07
N ASN A 746 5.28 31.52 -20.88
CA ASN A 746 6.06 31.58 -19.65
C ASN A 746 7.28 30.61 -19.76
N PRO A 747 8.52 31.09 -19.65
CA PRO A 747 9.69 30.26 -19.80
C PRO A 747 9.98 29.38 -18.58
N PHE A 748 9.32 29.65 -17.45
CA PHE A 748 9.57 28.96 -16.18
C PHE A 748 8.69 27.72 -16.02
N HIS A 749 9.26 26.71 -15.36
CA HIS A 749 8.50 25.55 -14.91
C HIS A 749 7.69 25.91 -13.64
N PRO A 750 6.45 25.42 -13.43
CA PRO A 750 5.63 25.82 -12.30
C PRO A 750 6.15 25.36 -10.92
N HIS A 751 7.09 24.45 -10.86
CA HIS A 751 7.67 23.90 -9.62
C HIS A 751 9.18 24.11 -9.54
N THR A 752 9.69 25.22 -10.04
CA THR A 752 11.12 25.56 -9.97
C THR A 752 11.50 26.33 -8.72
#